data_61c6907df7c84599b9d73bdd5b8dea11
#
_entry.id   61c6907df7c84599b9d73bdd5b8dea11
#
_cell.length_a   1.000
_cell.length_b   1.000
_cell.length_c   1.000
_cell.angle_alpha   90.00
_cell.angle_beta   90.00
_cell.angle_gamma   90.00
#
_symmetry.space_group_name_H-M   'P 1'
#
loop_
_entity.id
_entity.type
_entity.pdbx_description
1 polymer ?
#
loop_
_entity_poly.entity_id
_entity_poly.type
_entity_poly.pdbx_seq_one_letter_code
_entity_poly.pdbx_strand_id
1 'polypeptide(L)'
;MPYARKTADWNIVLWLLVPAWLLIWLWTNPPHGFDLAFEHQFYVNNAWPLHADGRIEFWLHFMPKVISGVLFACVLGALTYLHQCRRAAVILGDHEDAAHCNLILSRLYYAVGAALLCVGLLWWLKQSTGVSCPWSVTEFGGSAAVADPGQPFLPKPGRCWPSGAAGSGFCLLPLYFAFRDFRPRLARLLLALALLSGFGAGFARVVVGAHFPSHVFAALALDWLISAGIYIAAFDRAGLVRKLRALLPFGRRSTEDQPGRVTLYLFTSLWWAIVFNGPMTAKLAIDNNLVTTDSLILSLGTTAAFAFVSAAIIELCGLLPKMVFRILLLILNTLGAAAFAAAYLYGTAMTPDMVRNFLATDPAEAQAYLSTRSVLLFLAAWLPPMLVTLAANLKKSASTARPTLLRRLLIFLRRLFTSIGFAAVGVALIGLNFQAFAGAMRNDKSLRYMIAPVNVVYSGMRTIVGDSSPENNGPRVAVDPSPSLVVKPSRPAVLVVMVGETTRSASWQLAGYSRETNPQLSELQIISIPRVEACGTSTDVSLPCMMSRIGRSDYNRDRILSEEQLPSLLNRAGANVLWIDNQSGCKGACTGVNTRATTPNPQDCPNGECGDRVFLSELKGELGKLPADRPTVLFLHMMGSHGPAYSLRSDKERKLFEPECTDADLKSCSRESVMNAYDNSVRETDYVLASLIRMLKDTSGSIDSALVYVSDHGESLGEGGLYLHGAPYWMAPKEQTEVPMVLWMNSGFEKTFGINRSKLEKNAAGRVTHENLYHTVLGLLNVKSTTYVPTYDLTH
;
A
#
# COMPACT_ATOMS: atom_id res chain seq x y z
N MET A 1 -33.82 -30.81 -23.18
CA MET A 1 -34.82 -29.97 -22.49
C MET A 1 -34.56 -28.52 -22.80
N PRO A 2 -35.53 -27.78 -23.26
CA PRO A 2 -35.35 -26.38 -23.67
C PRO A 2 -35.59 -25.44 -22.46
N TYR A 3 -34.55 -25.19 -21.65
CA TYR A 3 -34.53 -24.00 -20.82
C TYR A 3 -33.91 -22.82 -21.61
N ALA A 4 -34.45 -22.58 -22.81
CA ALA A 4 -34.25 -21.32 -23.51
C ALA A 4 -35.17 -20.29 -22.86
N ARG A 5 -34.72 -19.59 -21.79
CA ARG A 5 -35.40 -18.41 -21.30
C ARG A 5 -35.19 -17.23 -22.25
N LYS A 6 -36.28 -16.93 -22.96
CA LYS A 6 -36.58 -15.58 -23.40
C LYS A 6 -36.74 -14.69 -22.16
N THR A 7 -35.76 -13.93 -21.76
CA THR A 7 -35.98 -12.63 -21.12
C THR A 7 -34.71 -11.86 -21.28
N ALA A 8 -34.74 -10.95 -22.18
CA ALA A 8 -33.82 -9.85 -22.25
C ALA A 8 -34.13 -8.92 -21.06
N ASP A 9 -33.75 -9.31 -19.85
CA ASP A 9 -34.08 -8.51 -18.67
C ASP A 9 -33.10 -7.33 -18.53
N TRP A 10 -33.56 -6.12 -18.74
CA TRP A 10 -32.92 -4.88 -18.35
C TRP A 10 -32.48 -4.92 -16.88
N ASN A 11 -33.08 -5.77 -16.09
CA ASN A 11 -32.74 -6.05 -14.70
C ASN A 11 -31.26 -6.38 -14.48
N ILE A 12 -30.58 -7.07 -15.42
CA ILE A 12 -29.15 -7.40 -15.27
C ILE A 12 -28.28 -6.14 -15.19
N VAL A 13 -28.58 -5.13 -16.00
CA VAL A 13 -27.83 -3.86 -15.99
C VAL A 13 -28.13 -3.11 -14.71
N LEU A 14 -29.39 -3.06 -14.30
CA LEU A 14 -29.80 -2.42 -13.05
C LEU A 14 -29.19 -3.09 -11.81
N TRP A 15 -29.01 -4.41 -11.81
CA TRP A 15 -28.37 -5.13 -10.72
C TRP A 15 -26.90 -4.75 -10.50
N LEU A 16 -26.24 -4.22 -11.49
CA LEU A 16 -24.88 -3.72 -11.38
C LEU A 16 -24.85 -2.21 -11.21
N LEU A 17 -25.63 -1.46 -11.97
CA LEU A 17 -25.57 0.00 -11.98
C LEU A 17 -26.14 0.62 -10.70
N VAL A 18 -27.26 0.12 -10.18
CA VAL A 18 -27.88 0.71 -8.96
C VAL A 18 -27.00 0.51 -7.72
N PRO A 19 -26.52 -0.71 -7.41
CA PRO A 19 -25.64 -0.87 -6.26
C PRO A 19 -24.28 -0.19 -6.45
N ALA A 20 -23.75 -0.15 -7.68
CA ALA A 20 -22.51 0.57 -7.97
C ALA A 20 -22.67 2.08 -7.74
N TRP A 21 -23.79 2.65 -8.23
CA TRP A 21 -24.12 4.05 -7.98
C TRP A 21 -24.29 4.33 -6.49
N LEU A 22 -25.02 3.48 -5.78
CA LEU A 22 -25.23 3.62 -4.34
C LEU A 22 -23.90 3.57 -3.57
N LEU A 23 -23.02 2.64 -3.93
CA LEU A 23 -21.72 2.51 -3.29
C LEU A 23 -20.84 3.74 -3.56
N ILE A 24 -20.78 4.22 -4.81
CA ILE A 24 -20.05 5.43 -5.18
C ILE A 24 -20.64 6.64 -4.44
N TRP A 25 -21.96 6.75 -4.39
CA TRP A 25 -22.63 7.85 -3.71
C TRP A 25 -22.34 7.86 -2.21
N LEU A 26 -22.44 6.70 -1.53
CA LEU A 26 -22.10 6.57 -0.11
C LEU A 26 -20.62 6.82 0.19
N TRP A 27 -19.76 6.58 -0.81
CA TRP A 27 -18.33 6.87 -0.70
C TRP A 27 -18.00 8.36 -0.84
N THR A 28 -18.67 9.05 -1.76
CA THR A 28 -18.37 10.46 -2.09
C THR A 28 -19.25 11.46 -1.35
N ASN A 29 -20.45 11.06 -0.94
CA ASN A 29 -21.45 11.92 -0.28
C ASN A 29 -22.15 11.14 0.86
N PRO A 30 -21.44 10.76 1.91
CA PRO A 30 -22.04 10.02 3.00
C PRO A 30 -23.14 10.85 3.67
N PRO A 31 -24.31 10.23 4.00
CA PRO A 31 -25.48 10.96 4.50
C PRO A 31 -25.37 11.25 6.02
N HIS A 32 -24.35 12.02 6.44
CA HIS A 32 -24.08 12.29 7.85
C HIS A 32 -25.28 12.84 8.62
N GLY A 33 -26.03 13.76 8.04
CA GLY A 33 -27.21 14.31 8.70
C GLY A 33 -28.24 13.24 9.04
N PHE A 34 -28.47 12.28 8.13
CA PHE A 34 -29.36 11.14 8.37
C PHE A 34 -28.76 10.17 9.38
N ASP A 35 -27.48 9.82 9.21
CA ASP A 35 -26.78 8.87 10.08
C ASP A 35 -26.77 9.36 11.54
N LEU A 36 -26.40 10.62 11.77
CA LEU A 36 -26.37 11.22 13.10
C LEU A 36 -27.78 11.33 13.71
N ALA A 37 -28.77 11.81 12.92
CA ALA A 37 -30.14 11.92 13.40
C ALA A 37 -30.76 10.56 13.76
N PHE A 38 -30.42 9.50 13.02
CA PHE A 38 -30.87 8.15 13.31
C PHE A 38 -30.23 7.59 14.59
N GLU A 39 -28.94 7.77 14.77
CA GLU A 39 -28.19 7.30 15.94
C GLU A 39 -28.61 8.02 17.24
N HIS A 40 -28.95 9.31 17.15
CA HIS A 40 -29.46 10.06 18.32
C HIS A 40 -30.68 9.42 18.97
N GLN A 41 -31.47 8.63 18.25
CA GLN A 41 -32.62 7.91 18.82
C GLN A 41 -32.18 6.80 19.80
N PHE A 42 -30.96 6.31 19.69
CA PHE A 42 -30.42 5.22 20.51
C PHE A 42 -29.39 5.69 21.55
N TYR A 43 -28.93 6.95 21.44
CA TYR A 43 -27.99 7.56 22.37
C TYR A 43 -28.77 8.42 23.37
N VAL A 44 -28.97 7.89 24.58
CA VAL A 44 -29.81 8.50 25.60
C VAL A 44 -29.00 8.72 26.88
N ASN A 45 -29.14 9.90 27.50
CA ASN A 45 -28.45 10.27 28.74
C ASN A 45 -26.91 10.07 28.66
N ASN A 46 -26.32 10.48 27.55
CA ASN A 46 -24.89 10.33 27.28
C ASN A 46 -24.37 8.88 27.30
N ALA A 47 -25.21 7.92 26.99
CA ALA A 47 -24.85 6.51 26.95
C ALA A 47 -25.59 5.75 25.85
N TRP A 48 -25.13 4.57 25.51
CA TRP A 48 -25.79 3.58 24.65
C TRP A 48 -26.46 2.52 25.50
N PRO A 49 -27.77 2.68 25.84
CA PRO A 49 -28.44 1.80 26.80
C PRO A 49 -28.45 0.32 26.38
N LEU A 50 -28.45 0.07 25.04
CA LEU A 50 -28.53 -1.26 24.48
C LEU A 50 -27.15 -1.90 24.27
N HIS A 51 -26.05 -1.20 24.55
CA HIS A 51 -24.71 -1.71 24.34
C HIS A 51 -24.39 -2.96 25.18
N ALA A 52 -24.94 -3.06 26.38
CA ALA A 52 -24.73 -4.19 27.29
C ALA A 52 -25.88 -5.23 27.26
N ASP A 53 -26.86 -5.10 26.35
CA ASP A 53 -27.96 -6.07 26.27
C ASP A 53 -27.51 -7.37 25.56
N GLY A 54 -27.22 -8.40 26.33
CA GLY A 54 -26.79 -9.69 25.83
C GLY A 54 -27.80 -10.39 24.89
N ARG A 55 -29.07 -10.02 24.91
CA ARG A 55 -30.09 -10.56 24.00
C ARG A 55 -29.90 -9.99 22.60
N ILE A 56 -29.62 -8.68 22.46
CA ILE A 56 -29.32 -8.04 21.17
C ILE A 56 -28.03 -8.63 20.60
N GLU A 57 -27.00 -8.72 21.42
CA GLU A 57 -25.73 -9.32 21.00
C GLU A 57 -25.90 -10.77 20.54
N PHE A 58 -26.65 -11.60 21.29
CA PHE A 58 -26.87 -13.01 20.94
C PHE A 58 -27.76 -13.19 19.70
N TRP A 59 -28.96 -12.61 19.69
CA TRP A 59 -29.97 -12.91 18.66
C TRP A 59 -29.74 -12.16 17.35
N LEU A 60 -29.29 -10.90 17.42
CA LEU A 60 -29.17 -10.06 16.23
C LEU A 60 -27.73 -9.94 15.71
N HIS A 61 -26.71 -10.14 16.57
CA HIS A 61 -25.31 -10.07 16.13
C HIS A 61 -24.64 -11.45 15.98
N PHE A 62 -24.80 -12.35 16.98
CA PHE A 62 -24.14 -13.66 16.93
C PHE A 62 -24.92 -14.67 16.08
N MET A 63 -26.24 -14.80 16.23
CA MET A 63 -27.05 -15.76 15.49
C MET A 63 -26.98 -15.64 13.96
N PRO A 64 -26.95 -14.43 13.33
CA PRO A 64 -26.74 -14.31 11.90
C PRO A 64 -25.44 -14.96 11.42
N LYS A 65 -24.36 -14.85 12.20
CA LYS A 65 -23.06 -15.50 11.89
C LYS A 65 -23.16 -17.03 11.97
N VAL A 66 -23.88 -17.52 12.99
CA VAL A 66 -24.13 -18.96 13.15
C VAL A 66 -24.96 -19.48 11.97
N ILE A 67 -26.02 -18.78 11.58
CA ILE A 67 -26.86 -19.15 10.43
C ILE A 67 -26.02 -19.20 9.16
N SER A 68 -25.21 -18.19 8.91
CA SER A 68 -24.32 -18.14 7.74
C SER A 68 -23.29 -19.27 7.76
N GLY A 69 -22.71 -19.58 8.92
CA GLY A 69 -21.77 -20.69 9.11
C GLY A 69 -22.40 -22.05 8.87
N VAL A 70 -23.61 -22.27 9.41
CA VAL A 70 -24.36 -23.52 9.20
C VAL A 70 -24.71 -23.69 7.72
N LEU A 71 -25.23 -22.64 7.06
CA LEU A 71 -25.54 -22.71 5.64
C LEU A 71 -24.28 -22.97 4.80
N PHE A 72 -23.15 -22.36 5.15
CA PHE A 72 -21.88 -22.63 4.49
C PHE A 72 -21.45 -24.09 4.67
N ALA A 73 -21.55 -24.64 5.87
CA ALA A 73 -21.29 -26.05 6.13
C ALA A 73 -22.22 -26.99 5.34
N CYS A 74 -23.53 -26.64 5.25
CA CYS A 74 -24.47 -27.38 4.41
C CYS A 74 -24.08 -27.36 2.92
N VAL A 75 -23.61 -26.21 2.42
CA VAL A 75 -23.12 -26.08 1.03
C VAL A 75 -21.89 -26.95 0.80
N LEU A 76 -20.94 -26.99 1.74
CA LEU A 76 -19.76 -27.87 1.66
C LEU A 76 -20.17 -29.37 1.68
N GLY A 77 -21.13 -29.73 2.55
CA GLY A 77 -21.71 -31.07 2.58
C GLY A 77 -22.41 -31.43 1.25
N ALA A 78 -23.18 -30.49 0.69
CA ALA A 78 -23.81 -30.70 -0.61
C ALA A 78 -22.79 -30.82 -1.75
N LEU A 79 -21.70 -30.10 -1.72
CA LEU A 79 -20.60 -30.21 -2.70
C LEU A 79 -19.99 -31.63 -2.67
N THR A 80 -19.68 -32.17 -1.47
CA THR A 80 -19.12 -33.52 -1.32
C THR A 80 -20.11 -34.57 -1.80
N TYR A 81 -21.39 -34.48 -1.39
CA TYR A 81 -22.45 -35.38 -1.83
C TYR A 81 -22.64 -35.38 -3.35
N LEU A 82 -22.76 -34.19 -3.96
CA LEU A 82 -22.95 -34.08 -5.40
C LEU A 82 -21.73 -34.56 -6.21
N HIS A 83 -20.53 -34.47 -5.66
CA HIS A 83 -19.38 -35.11 -6.30
C HIS A 83 -19.46 -36.62 -6.32
N GLN A 84 -19.97 -37.22 -5.24
CA GLN A 84 -20.20 -38.68 -5.17
C GLN A 84 -21.32 -39.12 -6.12
N CYS A 85 -22.47 -38.40 -6.12
CA CYS A 85 -23.57 -38.63 -7.06
C CYS A 85 -23.11 -38.53 -8.53
N ARG A 86 -22.33 -37.50 -8.86
CA ARG A 86 -21.76 -37.34 -10.20
C ARG A 86 -20.85 -38.50 -10.58
N ARG A 87 -20.01 -38.99 -9.65
CA ARG A 87 -19.13 -40.12 -9.89
C ARG A 87 -19.97 -41.41 -10.14
N ALA A 88 -20.98 -41.65 -9.33
CA ALA A 88 -21.88 -42.78 -9.49
C ALA A 88 -22.61 -42.74 -10.83
N ALA A 89 -23.20 -41.56 -11.20
CA ALA A 89 -23.90 -41.40 -12.48
C ALA A 89 -22.97 -41.64 -13.68
N VAL A 90 -21.71 -41.20 -13.61
CA VAL A 90 -20.71 -41.43 -14.66
C VAL A 90 -20.37 -42.94 -14.78
N ILE A 91 -20.23 -43.67 -13.66
CA ILE A 91 -19.93 -45.07 -13.63
C ILE A 91 -21.11 -45.86 -14.22
N LEU A 92 -22.36 -45.50 -13.89
CA LEU A 92 -23.59 -46.12 -14.37
C LEU A 92 -23.96 -45.73 -15.81
N GLY A 93 -23.21 -44.82 -16.46
CA GLY A 93 -23.50 -44.37 -17.81
C GLY A 93 -24.66 -43.37 -17.92
N ASP A 94 -25.19 -42.89 -16.80
CA ASP A 94 -26.28 -41.90 -16.77
C ASP A 94 -25.73 -40.46 -17.00
N HIS A 95 -25.80 -40.07 -18.28
CA HIS A 95 -25.29 -38.77 -18.71
C HIS A 95 -26.20 -37.60 -18.33
N GLU A 96 -27.51 -37.85 -18.12
CA GLU A 96 -28.46 -36.78 -17.71
C GLU A 96 -28.23 -36.41 -16.22
N ASP A 97 -28.16 -37.41 -15.34
CA ASP A 97 -27.89 -37.18 -13.91
C ASP A 97 -26.48 -36.61 -13.68
N ALA A 98 -25.49 -37.09 -14.42
CA ALA A 98 -24.14 -36.52 -14.36
C ALA A 98 -24.10 -35.06 -14.80
N ALA A 99 -24.88 -34.67 -15.82
CA ALA A 99 -25.00 -33.27 -16.29
C ALA A 99 -25.74 -32.39 -15.27
N HIS A 100 -26.78 -32.92 -14.64
CA HIS A 100 -27.53 -32.22 -13.60
C HIS A 100 -26.66 -31.96 -12.37
N CYS A 101 -25.92 -32.95 -11.88
CA CYS A 101 -24.95 -32.80 -10.79
C CYS A 101 -23.88 -31.75 -11.13
N ASN A 102 -23.34 -31.76 -12.37
CA ASN A 102 -22.35 -30.74 -12.80
C ASN A 102 -22.93 -29.31 -12.82
N LEU A 103 -24.21 -29.15 -13.19
CA LEU A 103 -24.87 -27.86 -13.15
C LEU A 103 -24.93 -27.31 -11.71
N ILE A 104 -25.42 -28.12 -10.77
CA ILE A 104 -25.54 -27.70 -9.36
C ILE A 104 -24.15 -27.46 -8.77
N LEU A 105 -23.18 -28.34 -9.00
CA LEU A 105 -21.80 -28.16 -8.55
C LEU A 105 -21.21 -26.82 -9.01
N SER A 106 -21.39 -26.46 -10.30
CA SER A 106 -20.89 -25.18 -10.81
C SER A 106 -21.50 -23.95 -10.10
N ARG A 107 -22.81 -24.06 -9.75
CA ARG A 107 -23.54 -23.03 -9.03
C ARG A 107 -23.11 -22.91 -7.56
N LEU A 108 -22.85 -24.03 -6.89
CA LEU A 108 -22.37 -24.02 -5.50
C LEU A 108 -20.92 -23.54 -5.41
N TYR A 109 -20.04 -23.90 -6.34
CA TYR A 109 -18.68 -23.35 -6.39
C TYR A 109 -18.67 -21.83 -6.60
N TYR A 110 -19.55 -21.35 -7.49
CA TYR A 110 -19.77 -19.92 -7.64
C TYR A 110 -20.20 -19.31 -6.29
N ALA A 111 -21.19 -19.89 -5.60
CA ALA A 111 -21.71 -19.33 -4.35
C ALA A 111 -20.63 -19.27 -3.25
N VAL A 112 -19.83 -20.31 -3.12
CA VAL A 112 -18.70 -20.35 -2.17
C VAL A 112 -17.64 -19.28 -2.52
N GLY A 113 -17.20 -19.24 -3.77
CA GLY A 113 -16.17 -18.27 -4.21
C GLY A 113 -16.62 -16.83 -4.06
N ALA A 114 -17.87 -16.52 -4.42
CA ALA A 114 -18.43 -15.18 -4.27
C ALA A 114 -18.61 -14.79 -2.80
N ALA A 115 -19.07 -15.71 -1.93
CA ALA A 115 -19.20 -15.45 -0.49
C ALA A 115 -17.83 -15.17 0.17
N LEU A 116 -16.82 -15.96 -0.16
CA LEU A 116 -15.46 -15.73 0.32
C LEU A 116 -14.91 -14.37 -0.12
N LEU A 117 -15.18 -13.97 -1.36
CA LEU A 117 -14.78 -12.66 -1.86
C LEU A 117 -15.54 -11.52 -1.18
N CYS A 118 -16.85 -11.68 -0.91
CA CYS A 118 -17.65 -10.72 -0.13
C CYS A 118 -17.01 -10.50 1.26
N VAL A 119 -16.78 -11.57 2.01
CA VAL A 119 -16.18 -11.48 3.35
C VAL A 119 -14.76 -10.89 3.30
N GLY A 120 -13.94 -11.34 2.36
CA GLY A 120 -12.56 -10.88 2.23
C GLY A 120 -12.45 -9.40 1.88
N LEU A 121 -13.26 -8.92 0.91
CA LEU A 121 -13.25 -7.52 0.50
C LEU A 121 -13.84 -6.59 1.56
N LEU A 122 -14.93 -7.01 2.23
CA LEU A 122 -15.47 -6.26 3.38
C LEU A 122 -14.45 -6.14 4.50
N TRP A 123 -13.75 -7.24 4.82
CA TRP A 123 -12.70 -7.22 5.84
C TRP A 123 -11.57 -6.26 5.44
N TRP A 124 -11.09 -6.34 4.20
CA TRP A 124 -10.04 -5.47 3.69
C TRP A 124 -10.43 -3.99 3.71
N LEU A 125 -11.61 -3.63 3.20
CA LEU A 125 -12.12 -2.26 3.22
C LEU A 125 -12.27 -1.73 4.65
N LYS A 126 -12.76 -2.58 5.56
CA LYS A 126 -12.89 -2.23 6.98
C LYS A 126 -11.53 -1.90 7.63
N GLN A 127 -10.46 -2.54 7.21
CA GLN A 127 -9.11 -2.23 7.69
C GLN A 127 -8.52 -0.97 7.01
N SER A 128 -8.95 -0.67 5.77
CA SER A 128 -8.33 0.34 4.91
C SER A 128 -9.01 1.71 4.97
N THR A 129 -10.30 1.80 5.35
CA THR A 129 -11.07 3.05 5.21
C THR A 129 -10.95 4.02 6.38
N GLY A 130 -10.50 3.60 7.54
CA GLY A 130 -10.29 4.46 8.70
C GLY A 130 -11.53 5.17 9.26
N VAL A 131 -12.74 4.81 8.81
CA VAL A 131 -13.99 5.47 9.21
C VAL A 131 -14.31 5.19 10.67
N SER A 132 -14.64 6.25 11.41
CA SER A 132 -14.98 6.19 12.83
C SER A 132 -16.33 5.52 13.07
N CYS A 133 -16.49 4.88 14.23
CA CYS A 133 -17.75 4.32 14.68
C CYS A 133 -18.59 5.39 15.40
N PRO A 134 -19.94 5.29 15.44
CA PRO A 134 -20.76 6.24 16.20
C PRO A 134 -20.27 6.46 17.64
N TRP A 135 -20.00 5.41 18.38
CA TRP A 135 -19.51 5.50 19.77
C TRP A 135 -18.15 6.17 19.96
N SER A 136 -17.38 6.35 18.86
CA SER A 136 -16.05 6.99 18.92
C SER A 136 -16.06 8.45 18.48
N VAL A 137 -17.19 8.97 17.95
CA VAL A 137 -17.27 10.37 17.52
C VAL A 137 -17.71 11.32 18.63
N THR A 138 -17.32 12.58 18.51
CA THR A 138 -17.55 13.62 19.52
C THR A 138 -19.02 13.85 19.83
N GLU A 139 -19.90 13.71 18.83
CA GLU A 139 -21.35 13.85 18.96
C GLU A 139 -21.96 12.82 19.92
N PHE A 140 -21.29 11.69 20.14
CA PHE A 140 -21.77 10.62 21.02
C PHE A 140 -20.77 10.31 22.16
N GLY A 141 -20.03 11.32 22.62
CA GLY A 141 -19.14 11.22 23.77
C GLY A 141 -17.77 10.58 23.49
N GLY A 142 -17.44 10.30 22.24
CA GLY A 142 -16.12 9.86 21.81
C GLY A 142 -15.12 11.02 21.62
N SER A 143 -13.95 10.73 21.10
CA SER A 143 -12.87 11.73 20.86
C SER A 143 -12.56 11.94 19.39
N ALA A 144 -13.18 11.20 18.47
CA ALA A 144 -12.93 11.28 17.05
C ALA A 144 -13.92 12.21 16.33
N ALA A 145 -13.48 12.87 15.25
CA ALA A 145 -14.38 13.53 14.32
C ALA A 145 -15.12 12.50 13.46
N VAL A 146 -16.28 12.88 12.91
CA VAL A 146 -16.96 12.10 11.88
C VAL A 146 -16.09 12.09 10.64
N ALA A 147 -15.66 10.92 10.19
CA ALA A 147 -14.79 10.76 9.05
C ALA A 147 -15.50 10.06 7.89
N ASP A 148 -15.31 10.56 6.67
CA ASP A 148 -15.86 10.02 5.44
C ASP A 148 -14.97 8.91 4.87
N PRO A 149 -15.56 7.90 4.17
CA PRO A 149 -14.79 6.84 3.53
C PRO A 149 -13.77 7.32 2.49
N GLY A 150 -13.98 8.50 1.91
CA GLY A 150 -13.13 9.11 0.89
C GLY A 150 -12.19 10.22 1.41
N GLN A 151 -12.20 10.52 2.71
CA GLN A 151 -11.33 11.54 3.30
C GLN A 151 -10.01 10.95 3.81
N PRO A 152 -8.92 11.75 3.87
CA PRO A 152 -7.66 11.31 4.45
C PRO A 152 -7.87 10.91 5.93
N PHE A 153 -7.20 9.83 6.31
CA PHE A 153 -7.43 9.15 7.58
C PHE A 153 -6.77 9.87 8.74
N LEU A 154 -7.51 9.93 9.85
CA LEU A 154 -6.97 10.38 11.13
C LEU A 154 -5.91 9.39 11.68
N PRO A 155 -4.99 9.82 12.57
CA PRO A 155 -3.84 9.04 13.04
C PRO A 155 -4.18 7.70 13.72
N LYS A 156 -5.42 7.49 14.13
CA LYS A 156 -5.96 6.21 14.60
C LYS A 156 -7.21 5.91 13.78
N PRO A 157 -7.09 5.22 12.65
CA PRO A 157 -8.22 4.92 11.81
C PRO A 157 -9.26 4.09 12.56
N GLY A 158 -10.52 4.52 12.49
CA GLY A 158 -11.65 3.69 12.84
C GLY A 158 -11.69 2.45 11.95
N ARG A 159 -12.51 1.47 12.30
CA ARG A 159 -12.68 0.24 11.50
C ARG A 159 -14.16 -0.05 11.33
N CYS A 160 -14.93 0.94 10.88
CA CYS A 160 -16.37 0.84 10.88
C CYS A 160 -17.04 0.81 9.51
N TRP A 161 -16.38 1.16 8.45
CA TRP A 161 -16.94 1.15 7.09
C TRP A 161 -16.24 0.13 6.19
N PRO A 162 -17.01 -0.68 5.45
CA PRO A 162 -18.44 -1.01 5.56
C PRO A 162 -18.76 -1.89 6.79
N SER A 163 -20.05 -2.12 7.11
CA SER A 163 -20.44 -2.93 8.25
C SER A 163 -20.13 -4.42 8.02
N GLY A 164 -19.12 -4.95 8.70
CA GLY A 164 -18.77 -6.36 8.65
C GLY A 164 -19.80 -7.30 9.30
N ALA A 165 -20.55 -6.80 10.29
CA ALA A 165 -21.64 -7.53 10.90
C ALA A 165 -22.79 -7.75 9.90
N ALA A 166 -23.21 -6.70 9.20
CA ALA A 166 -24.20 -6.80 8.13
C ALA A 166 -23.73 -7.71 7.00
N GLY A 167 -22.46 -7.59 6.59
CA GLY A 167 -21.85 -8.43 5.58
C GLY A 167 -21.86 -9.92 5.94
N SER A 168 -21.82 -10.29 7.24
CA SER A 168 -21.93 -11.69 7.66
C SER A 168 -23.28 -12.33 7.29
N GLY A 169 -24.33 -11.52 7.11
CA GLY A 169 -25.62 -11.97 6.59
C GLY A 169 -25.70 -11.83 5.07
N PHE A 170 -25.24 -10.69 4.52
CA PHE A 170 -25.30 -10.43 3.09
C PHE A 170 -24.38 -11.33 2.25
N CYS A 171 -23.36 -11.94 2.84
CA CYS A 171 -22.52 -12.95 2.17
C CYS A 171 -23.31 -14.21 1.74
N LEU A 172 -24.59 -14.36 2.13
CA LEU A 172 -25.51 -15.37 1.62
C LEU A 172 -26.17 -15.01 0.28
N LEU A 173 -26.08 -13.76 -0.19
CA LEU A 173 -26.64 -13.33 -1.48
C LEU A 173 -26.21 -14.16 -2.68
N PRO A 174 -24.96 -14.69 -2.77
CA PRO A 174 -24.57 -15.60 -3.83
C PRO A 174 -25.46 -16.84 -3.96
N LEU A 175 -26.05 -17.34 -2.86
CA LEU A 175 -26.96 -18.48 -2.90
C LEU A 175 -28.28 -18.14 -3.63
N TYR A 176 -28.79 -16.90 -3.49
CA TYR A 176 -29.92 -16.43 -4.28
C TYR A 176 -29.62 -16.53 -5.78
N PHE A 177 -28.47 -15.99 -6.20
CA PHE A 177 -28.09 -16.00 -7.62
C PHE A 177 -27.80 -17.43 -8.10
N ALA A 178 -27.24 -18.31 -7.26
CA ALA A 178 -26.95 -19.69 -7.62
C ALA A 178 -28.23 -20.47 -8.00
N PHE A 179 -29.34 -20.26 -7.24
CA PHE A 179 -30.56 -21.06 -7.39
C PHE A 179 -31.67 -20.36 -8.21
N ARG A 180 -31.54 -19.09 -8.54
CA ARG A 180 -32.62 -18.28 -9.16
C ARG A 180 -33.18 -18.82 -10.48
N ASP A 181 -32.33 -19.51 -11.29
CA ASP A 181 -32.73 -19.94 -12.62
C ASP A 181 -33.48 -21.28 -12.62
N PHE A 182 -33.25 -22.13 -11.65
CA PHE A 182 -33.81 -23.49 -11.63
C PHE A 182 -34.59 -23.84 -10.36
N ARG A 183 -34.47 -23.09 -9.26
CA ARG A 183 -35.23 -23.25 -8.02
C ARG A 183 -35.70 -21.90 -7.48
N PRO A 184 -36.58 -21.17 -8.20
CA PRO A 184 -36.91 -19.76 -7.90
C PRO A 184 -37.60 -19.57 -6.53
N ARG A 185 -38.30 -20.58 -5.99
CA ARG A 185 -38.89 -20.52 -4.64
C ARG A 185 -37.81 -20.56 -3.57
N LEU A 186 -36.85 -21.49 -3.70
CA LEU A 186 -35.70 -21.60 -2.80
C LEU A 186 -34.84 -20.31 -2.88
N ALA A 187 -34.58 -19.83 -4.07
CA ALA A 187 -33.82 -18.59 -4.28
C ALA A 187 -34.42 -17.40 -3.54
N ARG A 188 -35.75 -17.20 -3.66
CA ARG A 188 -36.45 -16.11 -2.92
C ARG A 188 -36.36 -16.27 -1.40
N LEU A 189 -36.44 -17.52 -0.91
CA LEU A 189 -36.25 -17.80 0.53
C LEU A 189 -34.82 -17.44 0.98
N LEU A 190 -33.79 -17.84 0.20
CA LEU A 190 -32.40 -17.50 0.48
C LEU A 190 -32.12 -16.01 0.39
N LEU A 191 -32.76 -15.29 -0.55
CA LEU A 191 -32.70 -13.83 -0.60
C LEU A 191 -33.30 -13.18 0.66
N ALA A 192 -34.51 -13.61 1.04
CA ALA A 192 -35.14 -13.11 2.25
C ALA A 192 -34.27 -13.37 3.50
N LEU A 193 -33.69 -14.57 3.61
CA LEU A 193 -32.79 -14.94 4.70
C LEU A 193 -31.52 -14.08 4.71
N ALA A 194 -30.89 -13.86 3.55
CA ALA A 194 -29.71 -12.99 3.44
C ALA A 194 -30.03 -11.54 3.86
N LEU A 195 -31.16 -11.00 3.40
CA LEU A 195 -31.56 -9.63 3.74
C LEU A 195 -31.92 -9.50 5.22
N LEU A 196 -32.74 -10.42 5.77
CA LEU A 196 -33.11 -10.41 7.18
C LEU A 196 -31.91 -10.60 8.09
N SER A 197 -31.00 -11.51 7.75
CA SER A 197 -29.77 -11.76 8.51
C SER A 197 -28.83 -10.56 8.44
N GLY A 198 -28.63 -9.99 7.25
CA GLY A 198 -27.74 -8.84 7.06
C GLY A 198 -28.27 -7.55 7.70
N PHE A 199 -29.56 -7.22 7.49
CA PHE A 199 -30.16 -6.05 8.13
C PHE A 199 -30.32 -6.25 9.64
N GLY A 200 -30.67 -7.45 10.11
CA GLY A 200 -30.76 -7.76 11.54
C GLY A 200 -29.42 -7.57 12.25
N ALA A 201 -28.36 -8.16 11.70
CA ALA A 201 -27.01 -7.98 12.24
C ALA A 201 -26.51 -6.53 12.12
N GLY A 202 -26.85 -5.84 11.02
CA GLY A 202 -26.54 -4.43 10.82
C GLY A 202 -27.25 -3.55 11.83
N PHE A 203 -28.57 -3.71 12.01
CA PHE A 203 -29.37 -2.96 12.96
C PHE A 203 -28.91 -3.19 14.41
N ALA A 204 -28.58 -4.42 14.79
CA ALA A 204 -27.98 -4.69 16.10
C ALA A 204 -26.76 -3.85 16.40
N ARG A 205 -25.94 -3.60 15.38
CA ARG A 205 -24.71 -2.78 15.52
C ARG A 205 -25.00 -1.28 15.47
N VAL A 206 -26.07 -0.85 14.80
CA VAL A 206 -26.54 0.54 14.80
C VAL A 206 -27.05 0.91 16.19
N VAL A 207 -27.97 0.15 16.76
CA VAL A 207 -28.58 0.49 18.07
C VAL A 207 -27.61 0.49 19.26
N VAL A 208 -26.45 -0.13 19.11
CA VAL A 208 -25.36 -0.13 20.12
C VAL A 208 -24.24 0.89 19.79
N GLY A 209 -24.41 1.73 18.78
CA GLY A 209 -23.44 2.75 18.39
C GLY A 209 -22.18 2.25 17.68
N ALA A 210 -22.21 1.02 17.14
CA ALA A 210 -21.05 0.40 16.52
C ALA A 210 -20.92 0.67 15.01
N HIS A 211 -22.02 0.99 14.32
CA HIS A 211 -22.05 1.30 12.88
C HIS A 211 -23.14 2.29 12.55
N PHE A 212 -22.91 3.22 11.64
CA PHE A 212 -23.95 4.04 11.05
C PHE A 212 -24.84 3.24 10.09
N PRO A 213 -26.12 3.63 9.89
CA PRO A 213 -27.00 3.01 8.90
C PRO A 213 -26.40 2.94 7.50
N SER A 214 -25.74 4.01 7.04
CA SER A 214 -25.06 4.05 5.74
C SER A 214 -24.02 2.95 5.55
N HIS A 215 -23.33 2.54 6.63
CA HIS A 215 -22.34 1.44 6.60
C HIS A 215 -23.00 0.08 6.31
N VAL A 216 -24.24 -0.10 6.74
CA VAL A 216 -25.06 -1.31 6.48
C VAL A 216 -25.46 -1.35 4.99
N PHE A 217 -25.91 -0.23 4.44
CA PHE A 217 -26.25 -0.13 3.01
C PHE A 217 -25.04 -0.27 2.10
N ALA A 218 -23.87 0.24 2.52
CA ALA A 218 -22.62 0.03 1.80
C ALA A 218 -22.24 -1.45 1.73
N ALA A 219 -22.38 -2.19 2.83
CA ALA A 219 -22.13 -3.64 2.86
C ALA A 219 -23.09 -4.40 1.93
N LEU A 220 -24.38 -4.06 1.94
CA LEU A 220 -25.37 -4.65 1.02
C LEU A 220 -25.01 -4.39 -0.44
N ALA A 221 -24.71 -3.13 -0.80
CA ALA A 221 -24.37 -2.76 -2.17
C ALA A 221 -23.11 -3.49 -2.67
N LEU A 222 -22.09 -3.61 -1.83
CA LEU A 222 -20.85 -4.29 -2.16
C LEU A 222 -21.08 -5.79 -2.37
N ASP A 223 -21.73 -6.47 -1.42
CA ASP A 223 -21.98 -7.90 -1.49
C ASP A 223 -22.93 -8.26 -2.64
N TRP A 224 -23.89 -7.37 -2.96
CA TRP A 224 -24.73 -7.51 -4.13
C TRP A 224 -23.94 -7.40 -5.42
N LEU A 225 -23.07 -6.39 -5.55
CA LEU A 225 -22.21 -6.18 -6.74
C LEU A 225 -21.31 -7.38 -6.99
N ILE A 226 -20.67 -7.90 -5.97
CA ILE A 226 -19.80 -9.08 -6.06
C ILE A 226 -20.62 -10.27 -6.51
N SER A 227 -21.75 -10.54 -5.84
CA SER A 227 -22.60 -11.69 -6.11
C SER A 227 -23.18 -11.64 -7.52
N ALA A 228 -23.78 -10.51 -7.91
CA ALA A 228 -24.36 -10.32 -9.24
C ALA A 228 -23.28 -10.31 -10.33
N GLY A 229 -22.16 -9.62 -10.10
CA GLY A 229 -21.07 -9.48 -11.07
C GLY A 229 -20.44 -10.83 -11.40
N ILE A 230 -20.10 -11.63 -10.42
CA ILE A 230 -19.53 -12.98 -10.64
C ILE A 230 -20.57 -13.91 -11.27
N TYR A 231 -21.85 -13.84 -10.84
CA TYR A 231 -22.92 -14.62 -11.44
C TYR A 231 -23.06 -14.31 -12.94
N ILE A 232 -23.11 -13.04 -13.30
CA ILE A 232 -23.24 -12.61 -14.70
C ILE A 232 -22.00 -13.03 -15.50
N ALA A 233 -20.81 -12.86 -14.96
CA ALA A 233 -19.57 -13.26 -15.60
C ALA A 233 -19.49 -14.78 -15.86
N ALA A 234 -19.99 -15.58 -14.92
CA ALA A 234 -19.94 -17.03 -14.99
C ALA A 234 -21.07 -17.66 -15.84
N PHE A 235 -22.29 -17.12 -15.75
CA PHE A 235 -23.49 -17.82 -16.24
C PHE A 235 -24.37 -17.03 -17.20
N ASP A 236 -24.35 -15.68 -17.18
CA ASP A 236 -25.21 -14.84 -18.04
C ASP A 236 -24.46 -13.76 -18.82
N ARG A 237 -23.21 -13.98 -19.04
CA ARG A 237 -22.33 -13.08 -19.77
C ARG A 237 -22.85 -12.68 -21.16
N ALA A 238 -23.40 -13.64 -21.90
CA ALA A 238 -23.95 -13.36 -23.22
C ALA A 238 -25.16 -12.40 -23.18
N GLY A 239 -25.93 -12.43 -22.09
CA GLY A 239 -26.99 -11.49 -21.80
C GLY A 239 -26.46 -10.08 -21.57
N LEU A 240 -25.46 -9.93 -20.69
CA LEU A 240 -24.83 -8.63 -20.38
C LEU A 240 -24.19 -8.03 -21.63
N VAL A 241 -23.39 -8.80 -22.38
CA VAL A 241 -22.72 -8.33 -23.61
C VAL A 241 -23.72 -7.88 -24.67
N ARG A 242 -24.81 -8.61 -24.86
CA ARG A 242 -25.89 -8.19 -25.79
C ARG A 242 -26.50 -6.85 -25.40
N LYS A 243 -26.71 -6.59 -24.12
CA LYS A 243 -27.29 -5.35 -23.62
C LYS A 243 -26.33 -4.18 -23.63
N LEU A 244 -25.09 -4.38 -23.21
CA LEU A 244 -24.05 -3.35 -23.34
C LEU A 244 -23.82 -2.96 -24.79
N ARG A 245 -23.91 -3.92 -25.73
CA ARG A 245 -23.87 -3.62 -27.20
C ARG A 245 -25.10 -2.87 -27.69
N ALA A 246 -26.29 -3.10 -27.10
CA ALA A 246 -27.47 -2.31 -27.40
C ALA A 246 -27.40 -0.86 -26.91
N LEU A 247 -26.54 -0.59 -25.91
CA LEU A 247 -26.27 0.76 -25.39
C LEU A 247 -25.19 1.50 -26.20
N LEU A 248 -24.34 0.78 -26.96
CA LEU A 248 -23.31 1.39 -27.78
C LEU A 248 -23.90 1.72 -29.16
N PRO A 249 -23.63 2.91 -29.74
CA PRO A 249 -24.18 3.35 -31.03
C PRO A 249 -23.69 2.52 -32.23
N PHE A 250 -22.79 1.55 -32.04
CA PHE A 250 -22.21 0.71 -33.08
C PHE A 250 -22.76 -0.73 -33.07
N GLY A 251 -23.95 -0.88 -33.46
CA GLY A 251 -24.41 -1.99 -34.31
C GLY A 251 -24.63 -3.37 -33.71
N ARG A 252 -25.78 -3.90 -34.06
CA ARG A 252 -26.16 -5.31 -33.99
C ARG A 252 -25.10 -6.21 -34.66
N ARG A 253 -24.33 -6.96 -33.86
CA ARG A 253 -23.49 -8.05 -34.36
C ARG A 253 -23.93 -9.38 -33.77
N SER A 254 -23.95 -10.44 -34.62
CA SER A 254 -24.34 -11.79 -34.23
C SER A 254 -23.35 -12.44 -33.27
N THR A 255 -23.69 -13.59 -32.66
CA THR A 255 -22.83 -14.37 -31.77
C THR A 255 -21.51 -14.86 -32.41
N GLU A 256 -21.39 -14.74 -33.75
CA GLU A 256 -20.16 -15.01 -34.53
C GLU A 256 -19.11 -13.92 -34.38
N ASP A 257 -19.49 -12.71 -34.00
CA ASP A 257 -18.63 -11.52 -33.92
C ASP A 257 -17.91 -11.34 -32.57
N GLN A 258 -17.96 -12.30 -31.63
CA GLN A 258 -17.19 -12.21 -30.37
C GLN A 258 -15.71 -12.44 -30.69
N PRO A 259 -14.78 -11.62 -30.08
CA PRO A 259 -13.36 -11.82 -30.27
C PRO A 259 -12.99 -13.27 -29.93
N GLY A 260 -12.43 -13.96 -30.90
CA GLY A 260 -11.94 -15.33 -30.73
C GLY A 260 -10.73 -15.36 -29.81
N ARG A 261 -10.28 -16.58 -29.48
CA ARG A 261 -9.08 -16.79 -28.67
C ARG A 261 -7.84 -16.14 -29.30
N VAL A 262 -7.69 -16.21 -30.59
CA VAL A 262 -6.56 -15.60 -31.33
C VAL A 262 -6.56 -14.08 -31.14
N THR A 263 -7.72 -13.44 -31.31
CA THR A 263 -7.86 -11.98 -31.10
C THR A 263 -7.52 -11.58 -29.65
N LEU A 264 -7.97 -12.36 -28.66
CA LEU A 264 -7.61 -12.13 -27.25
C LEU A 264 -6.09 -12.18 -27.05
N TYR A 265 -5.42 -13.20 -27.59
CA TYR A 265 -3.99 -13.40 -27.44
C TYR A 265 -3.19 -12.31 -28.12
N LEU A 266 -3.49 -12.01 -29.37
CA LEU A 266 -2.84 -10.94 -30.15
C LEU A 266 -3.03 -9.58 -29.48
N PHE A 267 -4.26 -9.25 -29.12
CA PHE A 267 -4.53 -7.96 -28.49
C PHE A 267 -3.81 -7.83 -27.15
N THR A 268 -3.90 -8.83 -26.28
CA THR A 268 -3.30 -8.75 -24.93
C THR A 268 -1.79 -8.73 -25.00
N SER A 269 -1.16 -9.55 -25.89
CA SER A 269 0.30 -9.55 -26.03
C SER A 269 0.85 -8.25 -26.59
N LEU A 270 0.18 -7.66 -27.58
CA LEU A 270 0.55 -6.35 -28.13
C LEU A 270 0.30 -5.24 -27.10
N TRP A 271 -0.80 -5.31 -26.34
CA TRP A 271 -1.08 -4.34 -25.29
C TRP A 271 -0.03 -4.36 -24.20
N TRP A 272 0.38 -5.52 -23.74
CA TRP A 272 1.46 -5.65 -22.76
C TRP A 272 2.77 -5.11 -23.32
N ALA A 273 3.11 -5.42 -24.56
CA ALA A 273 4.35 -4.96 -25.16
C ALA A 273 4.40 -3.44 -25.39
N ILE A 274 3.32 -2.85 -25.89
CA ILE A 274 3.31 -1.44 -26.30
C ILE A 274 2.93 -0.53 -25.13
N VAL A 275 1.89 -0.88 -24.36
CA VAL A 275 1.40 -0.01 -23.28
C VAL A 275 2.15 -0.31 -22.00
N PHE A 276 2.07 -1.54 -21.48
CA PHE A 276 2.63 -1.83 -20.15
C PHE A 276 4.16 -1.73 -20.12
N ASN A 277 4.83 -2.11 -21.20
CA ASN A 277 6.28 -2.02 -21.34
C ASN A 277 6.76 -0.76 -22.07
N GLY A 278 5.83 0.13 -22.47
CA GLY A 278 6.15 1.41 -23.14
C GLY A 278 7.14 2.29 -22.36
N PRO A 279 6.96 2.50 -21.04
CA PRO A 279 7.93 3.28 -20.24
C PRO A 279 9.35 2.70 -20.26
N MET A 280 9.47 1.36 -20.20
CA MET A 280 10.77 0.69 -20.28
C MET A 280 11.43 0.86 -21.66
N THR A 281 10.67 0.66 -22.75
CA THR A 281 11.20 0.83 -24.11
C THR A 281 11.50 2.29 -24.44
N ALA A 282 10.73 3.24 -23.90
CA ALA A 282 11.00 4.67 -24.02
C ALA A 282 12.30 5.05 -23.28
N LYS A 283 12.49 4.57 -22.05
CA LYS A 283 13.73 4.78 -21.29
C LYS A 283 14.95 4.20 -22.03
N LEU A 284 14.80 2.99 -22.55
CA LEU A 284 15.86 2.34 -23.36
C LEU A 284 16.23 3.17 -24.60
N ALA A 285 15.25 3.83 -25.23
CA ALA A 285 15.47 4.70 -26.38
C ALA A 285 16.20 6.00 -25.97
N ILE A 286 15.80 6.61 -24.86
CA ILE A 286 16.39 7.88 -24.35
C ILE A 286 17.84 7.67 -23.93
N ASP A 287 18.14 6.61 -23.19
CA ASP A 287 19.48 6.28 -22.71
C ASP A 287 20.47 5.98 -23.86
N ASN A 288 19.95 5.61 -25.03
CA ASN A 288 20.75 5.33 -26.24
C ASN A 288 20.67 6.43 -27.30
N ASN A 289 20.28 7.65 -26.96
CA ASN A 289 20.16 8.78 -27.91
C ASN A 289 19.13 8.55 -29.02
N LEU A 290 17.88 8.94 -28.82
CA LEU A 290 16.69 8.75 -29.68
C LEU A 290 16.85 9.10 -31.19
N VAL A 291 17.94 9.75 -31.56
CA VAL A 291 18.16 10.31 -32.92
C VAL A 291 18.88 9.33 -33.86
N THR A 292 19.31 8.17 -33.35
CA THR A 292 20.04 7.18 -34.17
C THR A 292 19.13 6.06 -34.65
N THR A 293 19.38 5.59 -35.87
CA THR A 293 18.66 4.42 -36.46
C THR A 293 18.77 3.19 -35.55
N ASP A 294 19.90 3.03 -34.85
CA ASP A 294 20.17 1.90 -33.98
C ASP A 294 19.30 1.89 -32.72
N SER A 295 19.06 3.05 -32.12
CA SER A 295 18.18 3.15 -30.95
C SER A 295 16.71 2.89 -31.29
N LEU A 296 16.28 3.27 -32.50
CA LEU A 296 14.94 2.95 -33.00
C LEU A 296 14.79 1.45 -33.26
N ILE A 297 15.79 0.81 -33.88
CA ILE A 297 15.81 -0.64 -34.12
C ILE A 297 15.80 -1.40 -32.80
N LEU A 298 16.58 -0.95 -31.80
CA LEU A 298 16.63 -1.54 -30.47
C LEU A 298 15.24 -1.47 -29.80
N SER A 299 14.60 -0.31 -29.82
CA SER A 299 13.28 -0.09 -29.19
C SER A 299 12.17 -0.88 -29.86
N LEU A 300 12.11 -0.88 -31.20
CA LEU A 300 11.15 -1.66 -31.97
C LEU A 300 11.39 -3.16 -31.82
N GLY A 301 12.66 -3.60 -31.89
CA GLY A 301 13.04 -5.00 -31.70
C GLY A 301 12.70 -5.51 -30.30
N THR A 302 12.94 -4.70 -29.26
CA THR A 302 12.58 -5.03 -27.88
C THR A 302 11.06 -5.08 -27.69
N THR A 303 10.32 -4.12 -28.25
CA THR A 303 8.85 -4.14 -28.21
C THR A 303 8.27 -5.37 -28.90
N ALA A 304 8.79 -5.73 -30.08
CA ALA A 304 8.39 -6.95 -30.78
C ALA A 304 8.72 -8.21 -29.97
N ALA A 305 9.93 -8.27 -29.38
CA ALA A 305 10.34 -9.37 -28.51
C ALA A 305 9.38 -9.54 -27.31
N PHE A 306 8.99 -8.44 -26.67
CA PHE A 306 8.02 -8.48 -25.57
C PHE A 306 6.63 -8.92 -26.01
N ALA A 307 6.19 -8.58 -27.24
CA ALA A 307 4.94 -9.08 -27.78
C ALA A 307 4.96 -10.62 -27.93
N PHE A 308 6.06 -11.17 -28.45
CA PHE A 308 6.21 -12.62 -28.57
C PHE A 308 6.36 -13.34 -27.24
N VAL A 309 7.16 -12.81 -26.30
CA VAL A 309 7.29 -13.37 -24.95
C VAL A 309 5.94 -13.32 -24.20
N SER A 310 5.20 -12.21 -24.32
CA SER A 310 3.86 -12.10 -23.77
C SER A 310 2.88 -13.10 -24.38
N ALA A 311 2.94 -13.31 -25.71
CA ALA A 311 2.14 -14.33 -26.38
C ALA A 311 2.48 -15.75 -25.89
N ALA A 312 3.76 -16.03 -25.63
CA ALA A 312 4.21 -17.31 -25.08
C ALA A 312 3.63 -17.54 -23.67
N ILE A 313 3.68 -16.52 -22.82
CA ILE A 313 3.13 -16.58 -21.44
C ILE A 313 1.60 -16.80 -21.48
N ILE A 314 0.88 -16.03 -22.33
CA ILE A 314 -0.56 -16.13 -22.46
C ILE A 314 -0.98 -17.50 -23.00
N GLU A 315 -0.25 -18.07 -23.97
CA GLU A 315 -0.52 -19.42 -24.52
C GLU A 315 -0.27 -20.50 -23.48
N LEU A 316 0.79 -20.37 -22.65
CA LEU A 316 1.05 -21.27 -21.54
C LEU A 316 -0.06 -21.18 -20.48
N CYS A 317 -0.45 -19.98 -20.07
CA CYS A 317 -1.59 -19.76 -19.16
C CYS A 317 -2.89 -20.33 -19.75
N GLY A 318 -3.03 -20.35 -21.07
CA GLY A 318 -4.18 -20.94 -21.78
C GLY A 318 -4.32 -22.45 -21.61
N LEU A 319 -3.35 -23.16 -21.02
CA LEU A 319 -3.44 -24.56 -20.60
C LEU A 319 -4.37 -24.73 -19.39
N LEU A 320 -4.50 -23.69 -18.58
CA LEU A 320 -5.37 -23.68 -17.40
C LEU A 320 -6.85 -23.82 -17.76
N PRO A 321 -7.71 -24.27 -16.81
CA PRO A 321 -9.15 -24.22 -16.97
C PRO A 321 -9.60 -22.82 -17.34
N LYS A 322 -10.58 -22.69 -18.24
CA LYS A 322 -11.00 -21.39 -18.83
C LYS A 322 -11.27 -20.29 -17.82
N MET A 323 -11.86 -20.63 -16.69
CA MET A 323 -12.18 -19.68 -15.63
C MET A 323 -10.90 -19.19 -14.93
N VAL A 324 -10.03 -20.14 -14.57
CA VAL A 324 -8.72 -19.83 -13.97
C VAL A 324 -7.87 -18.98 -14.90
N PHE A 325 -7.79 -19.37 -16.18
CA PHE A 325 -7.10 -18.59 -17.21
C PHE A 325 -7.61 -17.15 -17.29
N ARG A 326 -8.94 -16.98 -17.25
CA ARG A 326 -9.58 -15.67 -17.35
C ARG A 326 -9.30 -14.82 -16.10
N ILE A 327 -9.43 -15.39 -14.90
CA ILE A 327 -9.11 -14.72 -13.65
C ILE A 327 -7.63 -14.31 -13.63
N LEU A 328 -6.75 -15.21 -14.04
CA LEU A 328 -5.32 -14.92 -14.11
C LEU A 328 -5.01 -13.75 -15.04
N LEU A 329 -5.62 -13.72 -16.24
CA LEU A 329 -5.45 -12.59 -17.17
C LEU A 329 -6.00 -11.28 -16.60
N LEU A 330 -7.13 -11.31 -15.88
CA LEU A 330 -7.67 -10.12 -15.23
C LEU A 330 -6.71 -9.59 -14.17
N ILE A 331 -6.14 -10.46 -13.35
CA ILE A 331 -5.12 -10.10 -12.35
C ILE A 331 -3.87 -9.52 -13.04
N LEU A 332 -3.32 -10.21 -14.03
CA LEU A 332 -2.12 -9.76 -14.74
C LEU A 332 -2.33 -8.41 -15.44
N ASN A 333 -3.51 -8.19 -16.04
CA ASN A 333 -3.85 -6.90 -16.63
C ASN A 333 -3.94 -5.78 -15.60
N THR A 334 -4.46 -6.07 -14.39
CA THR A 334 -4.53 -5.08 -13.30
C THR A 334 -3.14 -4.74 -12.78
N LEU A 335 -2.31 -5.74 -12.53
CA LEU A 335 -0.92 -5.55 -12.09
C LEU A 335 -0.09 -4.81 -13.14
N GLY A 336 -0.27 -5.17 -14.42
CA GLY A 336 0.42 -4.50 -15.54
C GLY A 336 0.03 -3.03 -15.68
N ALA A 337 -1.26 -2.69 -15.54
CA ALA A 337 -1.74 -1.32 -15.59
C ALA A 337 -1.23 -0.47 -14.41
N ALA A 338 -1.16 -1.06 -13.20
CA ALA A 338 -0.61 -0.39 -12.03
C ALA A 338 0.91 -0.14 -12.18
N ALA A 339 1.66 -1.13 -12.65
CA ALA A 339 3.09 -0.99 -12.94
C ALA A 339 3.36 0.06 -14.03
N PHE A 340 2.54 0.08 -15.08
CA PHE A 340 2.61 1.10 -16.13
C PHE A 340 2.37 2.51 -15.57
N ALA A 341 1.31 2.70 -14.77
CA ALA A 341 1.00 4.00 -14.19
C ALA A 341 2.14 4.51 -13.29
N ALA A 342 2.69 3.65 -12.44
CA ALA A 342 3.83 3.99 -11.58
C ALA A 342 5.10 4.34 -12.38
N ALA A 343 5.44 3.54 -13.38
CA ALA A 343 6.60 3.79 -14.23
C ALA A 343 6.42 5.06 -15.10
N TYR A 344 5.21 5.28 -15.62
CA TYR A 344 4.92 6.44 -16.47
C TYR A 344 4.90 7.74 -15.67
N LEU A 345 4.22 7.77 -14.51
CA LEU A 345 4.07 8.98 -13.69
C LEU A 345 5.33 9.30 -12.90
N TYR A 346 5.93 8.33 -12.27
CA TYR A 346 7.00 8.54 -11.29
C TYR A 346 8.38 8.06 -11.75
N GLY A 347 8.48 7.36 -12.91
CA GLY A 347 9.73 6.77 -13.38
C GLY A 347 10.18 5.55 -12.58
N THR A 348 9.33 5.04 -11.68
CA THR A 348 9.69 3.98 -10.73
C THR A 348 9.65 2.59 -11.33
N ALA A 349 10.56 1.72 -10.90
CA ALA A 349 10.58 0.30 -11.26
C ALA A 349 9.98 -0.53 -10.12
N MET A 350 9.14 -1.53 -10.45
CA MET A 350 8.50 -2.41 -9.46
C MET A 350 9.48 -3.44 -8.89
N THR A 351 10.42 -2.97 -8.05
CA THR A 351 11.34 -3.83 -7.30
C THR A 351 10.66 -4.51 -6.11
N PRO A 352 11.24 -5.55 -5.50
CA PRO A 352 10.71 -6.12 -4.27
C PRO A 352 10.54 -5.10 -3.14
N ASP A 353 11.50 -4.16 -3.00
CA ASP A 353 11.40 -3.10 -1.99
C ASP A 353 10.26 -2.13 -2.32
N MET A 354 10.07 -1.77 -3.59
CA MET A 354 8.95 -0.91 -4.01
C MET A 354 7.59 -1.59 -3.80
N VAL A 355 7.48 -2.89 -4.09
CA VAL A 355 6.26 -3.66 -3.80
C VAL A 355 6.00 -3.70 -2.30
N ARG A 356 7.04 -3.86 -1.49
CA ARG A 356 6.93 -3.84 -0.03
C ARG A 356 6.48 -2.48 0.48
N ASN A 357 7.08 -1.39 -0.01
CA ASN A 357 6.66 -0.03 0.33
C ASN A 357 5.18 0.18 -0.02
N PHE A 358 4.75 -0.25 -1.21
CA PHE A 358 3.35 -0.15 -1.63
C PHE A 358 2.40 -0.93 -0.68
N LEU A 359 2.81 -2.11 -0.19
CA LEU A 359 2.03 -2.89 0.77
C LEU A 359 2.05 -2.29 2.18
N ALA A 360 3.09 -1.53 2.52
CA ALA A 360 3.26 -0.86 3.81
C ALA A 360 2.70 0.58 3.82
N THR A 361 2.31 1.12 2.66
CA THR A 361 1.72 2.46 2.48
C THR A 361 0.39 2.54 3.22
N ASP A 362 0.24 3.55 4.06
CA ASP A 362 -1.03 3.82 4.73
C ASP A 362 -2.03 4.53 3.80
N PRO A 363 -3.32 4.59 4.17
CA PRO A 363 -4.34 5.19 3.32
C PRO A 363 -4.17 6.70 3.07
N ALA A 364 -3.59 7.47 3.99
CA ALA A 364 -3.35 8.89 3.81
C ALA A 364 -2.23 9.11 2.78
N GLU A 365 -1.16 8.35 2.90
CA GLU A 365 -0.07 8.32 1.93
C GLU A 365 -0.58 7.84 0.55
N ALA A 366 -1.39 6.77 0.50
CA ALA A 366 -1.97 6.27 -0.75
C ALA A 366 -2.84 7.34 -1.44
N GLN A 367 -3.59 8.15 -0.68
CA GLN A 367 -4.42 9.21 -1.22
C GLN A 367 -3.58 10.34 -1.86
N ALA A 368 -2.40 10.62 -1.34
CA ALA A 368 -1.49 11.62 -1.92
C ALA A 368 -1.03 11.24 -3.35
N TYR A 369 -1.08 9.96 -3.73
CA TYR A 369 -0.79 9.49 -5.10
C TYR A 369 -2.02 9.49 -6.04
N LEU A 370 -3.24 9.67 -5.50
CA LEU A 370 -4.48 9.61 -6.29
C LEU A 370 -4.85 10.99 -6.85
N SER A 371 -4.30 11.33 -8.02
CA SER A 371 -4.77 12.45 -8.83
C SER A 371 -5.81 12.01 -9.87
N THR A 372 -6.63 12.93 -10.38
CA THR A 372 -7.55 12.64 -11.49
C THR A 372 -6.79 12.05 -12.68
N ARG A 373 -5.59 12.56 -12.98
CA ARG A 373 -4.73 12.08 -14.07
C ARG A 373 -4.23 10.65 -13.81
N SER A 374 -3.76 10.33 -12.58
CA SER A 374 -3.29 8.98 -12.25
C SER A 374 -4.41 7.94 -12.39
N VAL A 375 -5.62 8.28 -11.95
CA VAL A 375 -6.81 7.41 -12.08
C VAL A 375 -7.18 7.24 -13.55
N LEU A 376 -7.26 8.30 -14.34
CA LEU A 376 -7.59 8.23 -15.76
C LEU A 376 -6.54 7.46 -16.55
N LEU A 377 -5.26 7.64 -16.26
CA LEU A 377 -4.16 6.90 -16.90
C LEU A 377 -4.23 5.40 -16.58
N PHE A 378 -4.44 5.07 -15.31
CA PHE A 378 -4.65 3.69 -14.90
C PHE A 378 -5.86 3.07 -15.62
N LEU A 379 -7.00 3.75 -15.65
CA LEU A 379 -8.20 3.27 -16.33
C LEU A 379 -8.00 3.12 -17.84
N ALA A 380 -7.30 4.04 -18.49
CA ALA A 380 -6.97 3.96 -19.91
C ALA A 380 -6.10 2.73 -20.24
N ALA A 381 -5.14 2.41 -19.39
CA ALA A 381 -4.28 1.24 -19.53
C ALA A 381 -5.00 -0.08 -19.15
N TRP A 382 -5.89 -0.04 -18.18
CA TRP A 382 -6.55 -1.20 -17.58
C TRP A 382 -7.79 -1.65 -18.36
N LEU A 383 -8.66 -0.69 -18.74
CA LEU A 383 -9.99 -0.99 -19.27
C LEU A 383 -10.00 -1.76 -20.61
N PRO A 384 -9.17 -1.41 -21.63
CA PRO A 384 -9.20 -2.12 -22.90
C PRO A 384 -8.86 -3.61 -22.80
N PRO A 385 -7.78 -4.05 -22.15
CA PRO A 385 -7.47 -5.48 -22.03
C PRO A 385 -8.45 -6.22 -21.11
N MET A 386 -9.04 -5.54 -20.11
CA MET A 386 -10.12 -6.09 -19.29
C MET A 386 -11.36 -6.38 -20.12
N LEU A 387 -11.83 -5.41 -20.92
CA LEU A 387 -13.01 -5.57 -21.80
C LEU A 387 -12.79 -6.69 -22.83
N VAL A 388 -11.63 -6.76 -23.45
CA VAL A 388 -11.30 -7.84 -24.40
C VAL A 388 -11.27 -9.20 -23.70
N THR A 389 -10.67 -9.30 -22.50
CA THR A 389 -10.63 -10.53 -21.71
C THR A 389 -12.02 -10.98 -21.30
N LEU A 390 -12.88 -10.06 -20.91
CA LEU A 390 -14.27 -10.34 -20.56
C LEU A 390 -15.11 -10.67 -21.79
N ALA A 391 -14.90 -10.02 -22.92
CA ALA A 391 -15.64 -10.21 -24.16
C ALA A 391 -15.22 -11.46 -24.95
N ALA A 392 -14.01 -12.00 -24.77
CA ALA A 392 -13.51 -13.11 -25.59
C ALA A 392 -14.32 -14.40 -25.44
N ASN A 393 -14.63 -15.03 -26.56
CA ASN A 393 -15.29 -16.33 -26.60
C ASN A 393 -14.25 -17.44 -26.48
N LEU A 394 -14.19 -18.08 -25.32
CA LEU A 394 -13.29 -19.22 -25.04
C LEU A 394 -13.98 -20.59 -25.26
N LYS A 395 -15.16 -20.63 -25.91
CA LYS A 395 -15.84 -21.91 -26.20
C LYS A 395 -14.97 -22.78 -27.10
N LYS A 396 -14.91 -24.06 -26.83
CA LYS A 396 -14.36 -25.05 -27.75
C LYS A 396 -15.26 -25.13 -28.97
N SER A 397 -14.67 -25.34 -30.15
CA SER A 397 -15.39 -25.79 -31.35
C SER A 397 -16.29 -26.99 -30.99
N ALA A 398 -17.52 -26.97 -31.52
CA ALA A 398 -18.58 -27.93 -31.21
C ALA A 398 -18.25 -29.36 -31.66
N SER A 399 -17.33 -30.02 -30.96
CA SER A 399 -17.21 -31.47 -31.03
C SER A 399 -17.88 -32.03 -29.80
N THR A 400 -18.98 -32.73 -29.96
CA THR A 400 -19.81 -33.36 -28.93
C THR A 400 -19.09 -34.51 -28.21
N ALA A 401 -18.03 -35.06 -28.80
CA ALA A 401 -17.26 -36.16 -28.23
C ALA A 401 -16.23 -35.69 -27.18
N ARG A 402 -16.16 -36.33 -26.01
CA ARG A 402 -15.09 -36.11 -25.02
C ARG A 402 -13.74 -36.38 -25.67
N PRO A 403 -12.77 -35.48 -25.55
CA PRO A 403 -11.45 -35.76 -26.14
C PRO A 403 -10.81 -36.94 -25.40
N THR A 404 -10.34 -37.92 -26.19
CA THR A 404 -9.51 -39.03 -25.68
C THR A 404 -8.27 -38.47 -24.98
N LEU A 405 -7.67 -39.25 -24.09
CA LEU A 405 -6.42 -38.90 -23.39
C LEU A 405 -5.34 -38.43 -24.39
N LEU A 406 -5.19 -39.17 -25.49
CA LEU A 406 -4.27 -38.87 -26.58
C LEU A 406 -4.57 -37.48 -27.18
N ARG A 407 -5.84 -37.16 -27.44
CA ARG A 407 -6.22 -35.83 -27.99
C ARG A 407 -5.95 -34.71 -27.01
N ARG A 408 -6.10 -34.92 -25.70
CA ARG A 408 -5.72 -33.95 -24.66
C ARG A 408 -4.21 -33.73 -24.62
N LEU A 409 -3.44 -34.81 -24.71
CA LEU A 409 -1.98 -34.75 -24.76
C LEU A 409 -1.53 -34.00 -26.02
N LEU A 410 -2.09 -34.27 -27.18
CA LEU A 410 -1.76 -33.57 -28.41
C LEU A 410 -2.09 -32.07 -28.36
N ILE A 411 -3.22 -31.69 -27.72
CA ILE A 411 -3.57 -30.27 -27.51
C ILE A 411 -2.56 -29.61 -26.56
N PHE A 412 -2.17 -30.30 -25.50
CA PHE A 412 -1.16 -29.82 -24.54
C PHE A 412 0.19 -29.63 -25.24
N LEU A 413 0.69 -30.65 -25.94
CA LEU A 413 1.95 -30.60 -26.67
C LEU A 413 1.95 -29.49 -27.73
N ARG A 414 0.89 -29.40 -28.55
CA ARG A 414 0.78 -28.32 -29.52
C ARG A 414 0.92 -26.92 -28.89
N ARG A 415 0.25 -26.67 -27.77
CA ARG A 415 0.32 -25.39 -27.06
C ARG A 415 1.68 -25.14 -26.47
N LEU A 416 2.26 -26.16 -25.84
CA LEU A 416 3.61 -26.09 -25.31
C LEU A 416 4.62 -25.73 -26.40
N PHE A 417 4.57 -26.42 -27.55
CA PHE A 417 5.44 -26.11 -28.67
C PHE A 417 5.18 -24.74 -29.29
N THR A 418 3.91 -24.31 -29.37
CA THR A 418 3.58 -22.93 -29.81
C THR A 418 4.13 -21.89 -28.84
N SER A 419 4.01 -22.11 -27.53
CA SER A 419 4.58 -21.21 -26.51
C SER A 419 6.10 -21.15 -26.61
N ILE A 420 6.76 -22.33 -26.73
CA ILE A 420 8.22 -22.40 -26.93
C ILE A 420 8.63 -21.68 -28.21
N GLY A 421 7.88 -21.85 -29.30
CA GLY A 421 8.12 -21.16 -30.58
C GLY A 421 8.05 -19.63 -30.44
N PHE A 422 7.02 -19.11 -29.79
CA PHE A 422 6.91 -17.67 -29.49
C PHE A 422 8.06 -17.19 -28.61
N ALA A 423 8.39 -17.92 -27.56
CA ALA A 423 9.51 -17.57 -26.69
C ALA A 423 10.83 -17.55 -27.46
N ALA A 424 11.07 -18.54 -28.31
CA ALA A 424 12.28 -18.61 -29.15
C ALA A 424 12.41 -17.43 -30.12
N VAL A 425 11.29 -17.02 -30.77
CA VAL A 425 11.28 -15.82 -31.61
C VAL A 425 11.57 -14.55 -30.79
N GLY A 426 10.96 -14.40 -29.60
CA GLY A 426 11.22 -13.28 -28.73
C GLY A 426 12.70 -13.21 -28.29
N VAL A 427 13.28 -14.35 -27.89
CA VAL A 427 14.70 -14.45 -27.54
C VAL A 427 15.61 -14.15 -28.73
N ALA A 428 15.26 -14.65 -29.94
CA ALA A 428 16.01 -14.36 -31.14
C ALA A 428 16.01 -12.87 -31.50
N LEU A 429 14.88 -12.18 -31.37
CA LEU A 429 14.79 -10.73 -31.57
C LEU A 429 15.65 -9.93 -30.55
N ILE A 430 15.71 -10.35 -29.30
CA ILE A 430 16.65 -9.79 -28.31
C ILE A 430 18.10 -10.12 -28.74
N GLY A 431 18.33 -11.33 -29.21
CA GLY A 431 19.66 -11.80 -29.68
C GLY A 431 20.21 -10.98 -30.83
N LEU A 432 19.38 -10.54 -31.77
CA LEU A 432 19.79 -9.68 -32.89
C LEU A 432 20.33 -8.31 -32.42
N ASN A 433 19.91 -7.84 -31.27
CA ASN A 433 20.35 -6.59 -30.64
C ASN A 433 21.01 -6.82 -29.28
N PHE A 434 21.60 -8.02 -29.08
CA PHE A 434 22.06 -8.49 -27.78
C PHE A 434 23.05 -7.55 -27.10
N GLN A 435 24.01 -7.01 -27.84
CA GLN A 435 25.04 -6.14 -27.28
C GLN A 435 24.44 -4.85 -26.69
N ALA A 436 23.57 -4.20 -27.44
CA ALA A 436 22.88 -2.97 -26.98
C ALA A 436 21.91 -3.25 -25.83
N PHE A 437 21.10 -4.33 -25.96
CA PHE A 437 20.15 -4.72 -24.91
C PHE A 437 20.85 -5.15 -23.62
N ALA A 438 21.88 -6.01 -23.73
CA ALA A 438 22.65 -6.48 -22.57
C ALA A 438 23.48 -5.36 -21.95
N GLY A 439 24.00 -4.44 -22.77
CA GLY A 439 24.65 -3.21 -22.31
C GLY A 439 23.73 -2.34 -21.49
N ALA A 440 22.55 -2.03 -22.00
CA ALA A 440 21.53 -1.26 -21.29
C ALA A 440 21.09 -1.94 -19.98
N MET A 441 20.79 -3.25 -20.02
CA MET A 441 20.40 -4.03 -18.83
C MET A 441 21.50 -4.18 -17.78
N ARG A 442 22.77 -4.05 -18.17
CA ARG A 442 23.91 -4.06 -17.27
C ARG A 442 24.18 -2.69 -16.68
N ASN A 443 24.05 -1.64 -17.51
CA ASN A 443 24.24 -0.25 -17.09
C ASN A 443 23.09 0.22 -16.22
N ASP A 444 21.85 -0.13 -16.58
CA ASP A 444 20.66 0.16 -15.78
C ASP A 444 19.90 -1.13 -15.41
N LYS A 445 20.20 -1.64 -14.23
CA LYS A 445 19.54 -2.84 -13.69
C LYS A 445 18.05 -2.63 -13.36
N SER A 446 17.55 -1.37 -13.33
CA SER A 446 16.14 -1.09 -13.09
C SER A 446 15.24 -1.54 -14.24
N LEU A 447 15.77 -1.53 -15.47
CA LEU A 447 15.03 -1.89 -16.66
C LEU A 447 14.37 -3.28 -16.54
N ARG A 448 15.04 -4.25 -15.91
CA ARG A 448 14.46 -5.59 -15.67
C ARG A 448 13.23 -5.58 -14.75
N TYR A 449 13.16 -4.61 -13.83
CA TYR A 449 12.02 -4.44 -12.94
C TYR A 449 10.90 -3.59 -13.54
N MET A 450 11.08 -3.12 -14.77
CA MET A 450 10.04 -2.42 -15.54
C MET A 450 9.30 -3.34 -16.51
N ILE A 451 9.68 -4.63 -16.63
CA ILE A 451 9.05 -5.61 -17.55
C ILE A 451 7.70 -6.08 -16.99
N ALA A 452 6.64 -5.32 -17.27
CA ALA A 452 5.29 -5.59 -16.76
C ALA A 452 4.50 -6.59 -17.65
N PRO A 453 3.63 -7.43 -17.05
CA PRO A 453 3.28 -7.53 -15.64
C PRO A 453 4.17 -8.48 -14.81
N VAL A 454 5.16 -9.12 -15.44
CA VAL A 454 5.98 -10.20 -14.86
C VAL A 454 6.80 -9.69 -13.67
N ASN A 455 7.31 -8.46 -13.76
CA ASN A 455 8.06 -7.80 -12.70
C ASN A 455 7.28 -7.72 -11.37
N VAL A 456 6.01 -7.34 -11.42
CA VAL A 456 5.16 -7.21 -10.21
C VAL A 456 4.94 -8.57 -9.58
N VAL A 457 4.68 -9.61 -10.41
CA VAL A 457 4.52 -10.99 -9.93
C VAL A 457 5.83 -11.49 -9.30
N TYR A 458 6.96 -11.30 -9.98
CA TYR A 458 8.27 -11.69 -9.46
C TYR A 458 8.60 -10.97 -8.15
N SER A 459 8.45 -9.65 -8.13
CA SER A 459 8.75 -8.84 -6.95
C SER A 459 7.81 -9.15 -5.79
N GLY A 460 6.50 -9.33 -6.06
CA GLY A 460 5.52 -9.72 -5.06
C GLY A 460 5.81 -11.11 -4.49
N MET A 461 6.13 -12.10 -5.34
CA MET A 461 6.51 -13.44 -4.86
C MET A 461 7.78 -13.38 -4.01
N ARG A 462 8.76 -12.58 -4.42
CA ARG A 462 10.02 -12.43 -3.67
C ARG A 462 9.80 -11.71 -2.33
N THR A 463 8.91 -10.73 -2.30
CA THR A 463 8.49 -10.07 -1.05
C THR A 463 7.81 -11.09 -0.12
N ILE A 464 6.83 -11.85 -0.62
CA ILE A 464 6.09 -12.83 0.19
C ILE A 464 6.99 -13.98 0.67
N VAL A 465 7.88 -14.50 -0.19
CA VAL A 465 8.80 -15.60 0.17
C VAL A 465 9.95 -15.10 1.03
N GLY A 466 10.43 -13.88 0.82
CA GLY A 466 11.46 -13.25 1.64
C GLY A 466 10.94 -12.78 3.01
N ASP A 467 9.68 -12.34 3.07
CA ASP A 467 9.00 -11.95 4.31
C ASP A 467 8.31 -13.14 5.03
N SER A 468 8.47 -14.36 4.51
CA SER A 468 8.06 -15.59 5.21
C SER A 468 8.97 -15.97 6.38
N SER A 469 10.04 -15.21 6.65
CA SER A 469 10.47 -15.01 8.02
C SER A 469 9.31 -14.35 8.75
N PRO A 470 8.73 -14.96 9.82
CA PRO A 470 7.64 -14.34 10.55
C PRO A 470 8.08 -12.92 10.89
N GLU A 471 7.23 -11.92 10.64
CA GLU A 471 7.30 -10.68 11.39
C GLU A 471 7.47 -11.15 12.82
N ASN A 472 8.67 -10.97 13.34
CA ASN A 472 9.00 -11.50 14.64
C ASN A 472 8.27 -10.64 15.66
N ASN A 473 6.96 -10.88 15.85
CA ASN A 473 6.18 -10.34 16.96
C ASN A 473 6.66 -10.92 18.30
N GLY A 474 7.73 -11.72 18.25
CA GLY A 474 8.47 -12.19 19.42
C GLY A 474 9.45 -11.13 19.95
N PRO A 475 9.92 -11.29 21.18
CA PRO A 475 10.96 -10.43 21.73
C PRO A 475 12.19 -10.50 20.84
N ARG A 476 12.70 -9.33 20.39
CA ARG A 476 13.90 -9.26 19.56
C ARG A 476 15.11 -9.81 20.31
N VAL A 477 16.04 -10.36 19.55
CA VAL A 477 17.29 -10.89 20.12
C VAL A 477 18.11 -9.72 20.70
N ALA A 478 18.37 -9.77 21.99
CA ALA A 478 19.22 -8.79 22.65
C ALA A 478 20.63 -8.82 22.06
N VAL A 479 21.11 -7.69 21.58
CA VAL A 479 22.43 -7.58 20.92
C VAL A 479 23.57 -7.43 21.93
N ASP A 480 23.24 -7.07 23.15
CA ASP A 480 24.16 -6.98 24.28
C ASP A 480 23.52 -7.58 25.54
N PRO A 481 24.19 -8.49 26.29
CA PRO A 481 23.61 -9.09 27.47
C PRO A 481 23.41 -8.09 28.62
N SER A 482 24.26 -7.05 28.74
CA SER A 482 24.29 -6.16 29.88
C SER A 482 24.74 -4.74 29.51
N PRO A 483 23.99 -4.02 28.67
CA PRO A 483 24.32 -2.64 28.35
C PRO A 483 24.08 -1.78 29.60
N SER A 484 24.88 -0.74 29.81
CA SER A 484 24.76 0.11 31.00
C SER A 484 25.19 1.55 30.74
N LEU A 485 24.50 2.50 31.38
CA LEU A 485 24.95 3.88 31.46
C LEU A 485 26.11 3.99 32.41
N VAL A 486 27.22 4.58 31.96
CA VAL A 486 28.39 4.85 32.80
C VAL A 486 28.18 6.13 33.62
N VAL A 487 27.58 7.14 33.01
CA VAL A 487 27.36 8.45 33.62
C VAL A 487 25.91 8.55 34.13
N LYS A 488 25.78 8.93 35.39
CA LYS A 488 24.50 9.35 35.99
C LYS A 488 24.49 10.87 36.06
N PRO A 489 23.56 11.55 35.41
CA PRO A 489 23.48 13.00 35.45
C PRO A 489 23.11 13.46 36.87
N SER A 490 23.61 14.63 37.29
CA SER A 490 23.28 15.24 38.58
C SER A 490 22.06 16.17 38.51
N ARG A 491 21.57 16.42 37.32
CA ARG A 491 20.37 17.19 37.03
C ARG A 491 19.67 16.61 35.77
N PRO A 492 18.42 16.98 35.47
CA PRO A 492 17.73 16.45 34.31
C PRO A 492 18.57 16.58 33.03
N ALA A 493 18.67 15.48 32.28
CA ALA A 493 19.40 15.45 31.02
C ALA A 493 18.53 14.87 29.92
N VAL A 494 18.54 15.49 28.72
CA VAL A 494 17.75 15.04 27.57
C VAL A 494 18.59 15.03 26.29
N LEU A 495 18.52 13.93 25.56
CA LEU A 495 18.99 13.81 24.19
C LEU A 495 17.75 13.68 23.27
N VAL A 496 17.58 14.65 22.39
CA VAL A 496 16.56 14.59 21.33
C VAL A 496 17.18 14.01 20.07
N VAL A 497 16.71 12.86 19.62
CA VAL A 497 17.09 12.25 18.33
C VAL A 497 15.94 12.47 17.36
N MET A 498 16.11 13.41 16.46
CA MET A 498 15.09 13.78 15.49
C MET A 498 15.37 13.10 14.16
N VAL A 499 14.47 12.21 13.78
CA VAL A 499 14.54 11.49 12.52
C VAL A 499 13.77 12.28 11.48
N GLY A 500 14.50 12.87 10.53
CA GLY A 500 13.91 13.56 9.37
C GLY A 500 13.45 12.58 8.32
N GLU A 501 12.61 13.04 7.42
CA GLU A 501 12.02 12.27 6.34
C GLU A 501 12.30 12.96 5.00
N THR A 502 12.86 12.22 4.04
CA THR A 502 13.12 12.63 2.64
C THR A 502 13.90 13.93 2.45
N THR A 503 14.65 14.41 3.44
CA THR A 503 15.43 15.64 3.31
C THR A 503 16.79 15.34 2.66
N ARG A 504 16.97 15.82 1.41
CA ARG A 504 18.20 15.58 0.63
C ARG A 504 19.28 16.66 0.87
N SER A 505 20.55 16.28 0.85
CA SER A 505 21.70 17.20 0.93
C SER A 505 21.74 18.20 -0.22
N ALA A 506 21.27 17.82 -1.41
CA ALA A 506 21.24 18.65 -2.60
C ALA A 506 20.37 19.92 -2.48
N SER A 507 19.38 19.95 -1.57
CA SER A 507 18.54 21.11 -1.28
C SER A 507 18.81 21.71 0.11
N TRP A 508 19.97 21.36 0.75
CA TRP A 508 20.36 21.84 2.06
C TRP A 508 21.34 23.00 1.93
N GLN A 509 20.94 24.24 2.33
CA GLN A 509 21.79 25.43 2.22
C GLN A 509 23.14 25.25 2.92
N LEU A 510 23.14 24.65 4.11
CA LEU A 510 24.37 24.37 4.87
C LEU A 510 25.29 23.31 4.22
N ALA A 511 24.83 22.63 3.14
CA ALA A 511 25.63 21.79 2.27
C ALA A 511 26.13 22.51 1.00
N GLY A 512 25.88 23.83 0.86
CA GLY A 512 26.28 24.63 -0.28
C GLY A 512 25.19 24.83 -1.34
N TYR A 513 23.95 24.52 -1.05
CA TYR A 513 22.82 24.81 -1.93
C TYR A 513 22.60 26.33 -2.02
N SER A 514 22.34 26.83 -3.22
CA SER A 514 22.30 28.29 -3.50
C SER A 514 21.05 29.00 -2.98
N ARG A 515 19.98 28.28 -2.65
CA ARG A 515 18.74 28.83 -2.12
C ARG A 515 18.73 28.84 -0.59
N GLU A 516 18.05 29.84 -0.02
CA GLU A 516 17.93 30.01 1.44
C GLU A 516 16.95 28.99 2.05
N THR A 517 17.38 27.74 2.17
CA THR A 517 16.56 26.67 2.76
C THR A 517 16.84 26.48 4.25
N ASN A 518 17.97 26.97 4.78
CA ASN A 518 18.32 26.84 6.20
C ASN A 518 18.72 28.18 6.86
N PRO A 519 17.93 29.26 6.72
CA PRO A 519 18.33 30.57 7.27
C PRO A 519 18.43 30.59 8.78
N GLN A 520 17.54 29.85 9.51
CA GLN A 520 17.49 29.90 10.96
C GLN A 520 18.56 29.01 11.62
N LEU A 521 18.85 27.85 11.06
CA LEU A 521 19.95 27.00 11.54
C LEU A 521 21.31 27.65 11.31
N SER A 522 21.48 28.46 10.26
CA SER A 522 22.72 29.16 9.97
C SER A 522 23.10 30.22 11.03
N GLU A 523 22.13 30.70 11.82
CA GLU A 523 22.33 31.64 12.93
C GLU A 523 22.72 30.94 14.24
N LEU A 524 22.62 29.61 14.29
CA LEU A 524 22.84 28.84 15.51
C LEU A 524 24.24 28.20 15.54
N GLN A 525 24.79 28.02 16.75
CA GLN A 525 26.06 27.33 16.95
C GLN A 525 25.85 25.80 16.89
N ILE A 526 25.59 25.28 15.70
CA ILE A 526 25.40 23.86 15.42
C ILE A 526 26.65 23.24 14.80
N ILE A 527 26.74 21.91 14.85
CA ILE A 527 27.66 21.13 14.03
C ILE A 527 26.82 20.58 12.87
N SER A 528 27.04 21.11 11.66
CA SER A 528 26.35 20.67 10.45
C SER A 528 27.22 19.68 9.68
N ILE A 529 26.68 18.50 9.42
CA ILE A 529 27.28 17.48 8.56
C ILE A 529 26.50 17.50 7.25
N PRO A 530 27.07 18.08 6.19
CA PRO A 530 26.30 18.39 4.99
C PRO A 530 25.92 17.15 4.17
N ARG A 531 26.68 16.05 4.31
CA ARG A 531 26.50 14.83 3.52
C ARG A 531 26.74 13.61 4.38
N VAL A 532 25.67 12.94 4.69
CA VAL A 532 25.65 11.63 5.36
C VAL A 532 25.13 10.61 4.37
N GLU A 533 25.80 9.49 4.22
CA GLU A 533 25.37 8.41 3.36
C GLU A 533 24.24 7.64 4.06
N ALA A 534 23.04 7.67 3.46
CA ALA A 534 21.85 7.06 4.02
C ALA A 534 21.90 5.51 3.94
N CYS A 535 21.27 4.86 4.89
CA CYS A 535 21.22 3.40 4.96
C CYS A 535 20.29 2.76 3.93
N GLY A 536 19.31 3.51 3.47
CA GLY A 536 18.32 3.12 2.46
C GLY A 536 17.85 4.30 1.64
N THR A 537 16.92 4.05 0.76
CA THR A 537 16.25 5.03 -0.10
C THR A 537 14.76 5.11 0.16
N SER A 538 14.28 4.46 1.19
CA SER A 538 12.91 4.49 1.69
C SER A 538 12.90 4.26 3.19
N THR A 539 11.92 4.80 3.88
CA THR A 539 11.75 4.72 5.34
C THR A 539 11.73 3.27 5.85
N ASP A 540 11.04 2.38 5.14
CA ASP A 540 10.95 0.95 5.49
C ASP A 540 12.33 0.23 5.51
N VAL A 541 13.27 0.71 4.73
CA VAL A 541 14.64 0.17 4.67
C VAL A 541 15.58 0.96 5.58
N SER A 542 15.53 2.29 5.47
CA SER A 542 16.54 3.15 6.08
C SER A 542 16.35 3.28 7.59
N LEU A 543 15.13 3.49 8.06
CA LEU A 543 14.86 3.73 9.48
C LEU A 543 15.29 2.55 10.39
N PRO A 544 14.89 1.28 10.16
CA PRO A 544 15.41 0.18 10.97
C PRO A 544 16.90 -0.04 10.78
N CYS A 545 17.47 0.27 9.63
CA CYS A 545 18.90 0.10 9.36
C CYS A 545 19.75 1.12 10.13
N MET A 546 19.36 2.42 10.13
CA MET A 546 20.11 3.46 10.85
C MET A 546 20.02 3.34 12.38
N MET A 547 18.98 2.65 12.89
CA MET A 547 18.82 2.33 14.31
C MET A 547 19.48 1.00 14.70
N SER A 548 20.03 0.25 13.74
CA SER A 548 20.69 -1.03 13.95
C SER A 548 22.20 -0.87 14.10
N ARG A 549 22.83 -1.78 14.89
CA ARG A 549 24.29 -1.90 14.96
C ARG A 549 24.94 -2.43 13.67
N ILE A 550 24.14 -3.00 12.75
CA ILE A 550 24.63 -3.65 11.53
C ILE A 550 24.97 -2.61 10.47
N GLY A 551 24.10 -1.59 10.28
CA GLY A 551 24.31 -0.55 9.30
C GLY A 551 24.18 -1.02 7.84
N ARG A 552 24.67 -0.17 6.92
CA ARG A 552 24.61 -0.41 5.45
C ARG A 552 25.71 -1.30 4.93
N SER A 553 26.88 -1.24 5.52
CA SER A 553 28.07 -1.99 5.06
C SER A 553 27.87 -3.52 5.14
N ASP A 554 27.13 -3.99 6.14
CA ASP A 554 26.77 -5.40 6.34
C ASP A 554 25.27 -5.63 6.30
N TYR A 555 24.56 -4.89 5.43
CA TYR A 555 23.12 -4.88 5.39
C TYR A 555 22.50 -6.26 5.22
N ASN A 556 21.79 -6.69 6.24
CA ASN A 556 20.97 -7.91 6.24
C ASN A 556 19.63 -7.59 6.91
N ARG A 557 18.55 -7.49 6.11
CA ARG A 557 17.23 -7.10 6.60
C ARG A 557 16.72 -8.01 7.72
N ASP A 558 16.88 -9.32 7.58
CA ASP A 558 16.34 -10.28 8.55
C ASP A 558 17.02 -10.14 9.90
N ARG A 559 18.34 -9.93 9.90
CA ARG A 559 19.10 -9.63 11.13
C ARG A 559 18.69 -8.28 11.71
N ILE A 560 18.61 -7.23 10.90
CA ILE A 560 18.18 -5.89 11.33
C ILE A 560 16.83 -5.94 12.02
N LEU A 561 15.87 -6.68 11.48
CA LEU A 561 14.52 -6.77 12.03
C LEU A 561 14.38 -7.77 13.18
N SER A 562 15.26 -8.76 13.30
CA SER A 562 15.25 -9.74 14.39
C SER A 562 16.09 -9.32 15.61
N GLU A 563 17.09 -8.48 15.41
CA GLU A 563 17.94 -7.98 16.48
C GLU A 563 17.36 -6.72 17.15
N GLU A 564 17.77 -6.48 18.39
CA GLU A 564 17.43 -5.29 19.16
C GLU A 564 17.96 -4.02 18.49
N GLN A 565 17.15 -2.97 18.47
CA GLN A 565 17.46 -1.67 17.89
C GLN A 565 17.94 -0.69 18.95
N LEU A 566 18.58 0.41 18.55
CA LEU A 566 19.13 1.45 19.39
C LEU A 566 18.18 1.94 20.51
N PRO A 567 16.89 2.27 20.25
CA PRO A 567 15.99 2.73 21.31
C PRO A 567 15.82 1.70 22.43
N SER A 568 15.64 0.40 22.09
CA SER A 568 15.48 -0.67 23.05
C SER A 568 16.77 -0.90 23.86
N LEU A 569 17.94 -0.89 23.20
CA LEU A 569 19.23 -1.01 23.88
C LEU A 569 19.44 0.11 24.90
N LEU A 570 19.14 1.36 24.56
CA LEU A 570 19.24 2.51 25.46
C LEU A 570 18.30 2.37 26.65
N ASN A 571 17.07 1.90 26.41
CA ASN A 571 16.10 1.64 27.48
C ASN A 571 16.61 0.56 28.45
N ARG A 572 17.16 -0.53 27.95
CA ARG A 572 17.80 -1.58 28.79
C ARG A 572 19.07 -1.11 29.50
N ALA A 573 19.81 -0.19 28.90
CA ALA A 573 20.96 0.43 29.53
C ALA A 573 20.59 1.34 30.71
N GLY A 574 19.30 1.66 30.89
CA GLY A 574 18.79 2.45 32.00
C GLY A 574 18.37 3.88 31.65
N ALA A 575 18.41 4.28 30.40
CA ALA A 575 17.84 5.55 29.95
C ALA A 575 16.29 5.51 29.94
N ASN A 576 15.66 6.67 30.14
CA ASN A 576 14.23 6.82 29.92
C ASN A 576 13.98 7.10 28.43
N VAL A 577 13.40 6.16 27.68
CA VAL A 577 13.25 6.26 26.23
C VAL A 577 11.80 6.43 25.83
N LEU A 578 11.52 7.43 25.00
CA LEU A 578 10.19 7.68 24.41
C LEU A 578 10.32 7.92 22.93
N TRP A 579 9.48 7.24 22.12
CA TRP A 579 9.32 7.49 20.69
C TRP A 579 8.00 8.24 20.44
N ILE A 580 8.08 9.39 19.75
CA ILE A 580 6.91 10.17 19.35
C ILE A 580 6.89 10.23 17.83
N ASP A 581 5.80 9.76 17.24
CA ASP A 581 5.68 9.56 15.80
C ASP A 581 4.69 10.55 15.17
N ASN A 582 5.13 11.27 14.14
CA ASN A 582 4.29 12.14 13.30
C ASN A 582 4.15 11.57 11.88
N GLN A 583 4.51 10.32 11.67
CA GLN A 583 4.50 9.64 10.40
C GLN A 583 3.73 8.30 10.49
N SER A 584 3.90 7.39 9.56
CA SER A 584 3.22 6.08 9.47
C SER A 584 3.83 4.98 10.37
N GLY A 585 4.41 5.36 11.52
CA GLY A 585 5.01 4.44 12.49
C GLY A 585 6.50 4.18 12.28
N CYS A 586 7.14 3.59 13.27
CA CYS A 586 8.61 3.45 13.37
C CYS A 586 9.20 2.28 12.57
N LYS A 587 8.44 1.60 11.73
CA LYS A 587 8.89 0.44 10.92
C LYS A 587 9.67 -0.61 11.72
N GLY A 588 9.32 -0.77 12.99
CA GLY A 588 9.95 -1.71 13.92
C GLY A 588 11.13 -1.14 14.71
N ALA A 589 11.64 0.04 14.40
CA ALA A 589 12.78 0.64 15.12
C ALA A 589 12.51 0.95 16.60
N CYS A 590 11.26 1.18 16.98
CA CYS A 590 10.84 1.49 18.35
C CYS A 590 10.31 0.29 19.16
N THR A 591 10.52 -0.94 18.68
CA THR A 591 10.07 -2.15 19.39
C THR A 591 10.74 -2.24 20.77
N GLY A 592 9.95 -2.41 21.81
CA GLY A 592 10.46 -2.56 23.19
C GLY A 592 10.63 -1.25 23.96
N VAL A 593 10.17 -0.10 23.44
CA VAL A 593 10.15 1.17 24.15
C VAL A 593 8.74 1.79 24.17
N ASN A 594 8.53 2.78 25.01
CA ASN A 594 7.28 3.54 25.03
C ASN A 594 7.12 4.33 23.73
N THR A 595 5.97 4.19 23.10
CA THR A 595 5.68 4.84 21.82
C THR A 595 4.32 5.52 21.84
N ARG A 596 4.21 6.67 21.19
CA ARG A 596 2.93 7.33 20.94
C ARG A 596 2.98 8.16 19.66
N ALA A 597 1.84 8.38 19.04
CA ALA A 597 1.70 9.39 18.02
C ALA A 597 1.75 10.80 18.64
N THR A 598 2.02 11.81 17.81
CA THR A 598 1.87 13.21 18.18
C THR A 598 0.43 13.50 18.62
N THR A 599 0.26 14.45 19.54
CA THR A 599 -1.06 14.87 20.02
C THR A 599 -1.60 15.95 19.07
N PRO A 600 -2.66 15.65 18.28
CA PRO A 600 -3.21 16.63 17.37
C PRO A 600 -3.76 17.85 18.12
N ASN A 601 -3.45 19.04 17.61
CA ASN A 601 -4.11 20.29 18.02
C ASN A 601 -4.56 21.06 16.77
N PRO A 602 -5.65 21.87 16.85
CA PRO A 602 -6.20 22.55 15.67
C PRO A 602 -5.25 23.53 14.98
N GLN A 603 -4.23 24.04 15.70
CA GLN A 603 -3.28 25.01 15.17
C GLN A 603 -2.20 24.34 14.32
N ASP A 604 -1.73 23.15 14.76
CA ASP A 604 -0.63 22.43 14.11
C ASP A 604 -1.13 21.32 13.17
N CYS A 605 -2.40 20.97 13.24
CA CYS A 605 -3.02 19.88 12.50
C CYS A 605 -4.25 20.34 11.69
N PRO A 606 -4.12 21.28 10.75
CA PRO A 606 -5.22 21.67 9.88
C PRO A 606 -5.61 20.42 9.03
N ASN A 607 -6.89 20.13 8.95
CA ASN A 607 -7.43 18.96 8.22
C ASN A 607 -7.03 17.56 8.77
N GLY A 608 -6.56 17.49 10.04
CA GLY A 608 -6.21 16.22 10.68
C GLY A 608 -4.80 15.69 10.39
N GLU A 609 -4.05 16.32 9.48
CA GLU A 609 -2.61 16.08 9.30
C GLU A 609 -1.82 17.12 10.09
N CYS A 610 -0.89 16.64 10.94
CA CYS A 610 -0.04 17.50 11.74
C CYS A 610 1.23 17.88 10.96
N GLY A 611 1.51 19.18 10.86
CA GLY A 611 2.83 19.66 10.48
C GLY A 611 3.86 19.35 11.61
N ASP A 612 5.15 19.23 11.25
CA ASP A 612 6.20 18.84 12.23
C ASP A 612 6.43 19.88 13.34
N ARG A 613 5.87 21.06 13.25
CA ARG A 613 5.85 22.05 14.35
C ARG A 613 5.08 21.54 15.59
N VAL A 614 4.27 20.51 15.47
CA VAL A 614 3.66 19.81 16.60
C VAL A 614 4.70 19.34 17.61
N PHE A 615 5.93 19.05 17.18
CA PHE A 615 7.02 18.68 18.08
C PHE A 615 7.45 19.79 19.04
N LEU A 616 7.12 21.04 18.77
CA LEU A 616 7.39 22.15 19.71
C LEU A 616 6.54 22.01 20.96
N SER A 617 5.26 21.69 20.82
CA SER A 617 4.36 21.44 21.96
C SER A 617 4.69 20.12 22.65
N GLU A 618 5.05 19.08 21.89
CA GLU A 618 5.45 17.79 22.42
C GLU A 618 6.71 17.90 23.29
N LEU A 619 7.78 18.52 22.77
CA LEU A 619 9.01 18.73 23.54
C LEU A 619 8.77 19.55 24.81
N LYS A 620 8.01 20.65 24.70
CA LYS A 620 7.65 21.48 25.86
C LYS A 620 6.95 20.67 26.95
N GLY A 621 6.04 19.77 26.55
CA GLY A 621 5.34 18.89 27.50
C GLY A 621 6.27 17.86 28.16
N GLU A 622 7.28 17.35 27.47
CA GLU A 622 8.21 16.35 27.99
C GLU A 622 9.32 16.98 28.85
N LEU A 623 9.78 18.19 28.55
CA LEU A 623 10.81 18.88 29.35
C LEU A 623 10.39 19.07 30.80
N GLY A 624 9.09 19.21 31.09
CA GLY A 624 8.56 19.30 32.46
C GLY A 624 8.50 17.99 33.23
N LYS A 625 8.81 16.85 32.62
CA LYS A 625 8.65 15.49 33.16
C LYS A 625 9.98 14.74 33.28
N LEU A 626 11.11 15.38 32.97
CA LEU A 626 12.40 14.73 32.90
C LEU A 626 12.85 14.22 34.29
N PRO A 627 13.25 12.95 34.43
CA PRO A 627 13.87 12.44 35.67
C PRO A 627 15.27 13.06 35.89
N ALA A 628 15.64 13.25 37.13
CA ALA A 628 16.96 13.81 37.47
C ALA A 628 18.07 12.77 37.64
N ASP A 629 17.69 11.50 37.80
CA ASP A 629 18.58 10.38 38.11
C ASP A 629 19.09 9.60 36.90
N ARG A 630 18.55 9.86 35.74
CA ARG A 630 18.89 9.19 34.47
C ARG A 630 18.58 10.07 33.25
N PRO A 631 19.34 9.91 32.16
CA PRO A 631 19.04 10.68 30.94
C PRO A 631 17.73 10.21 30.28
N THR A 632 17.02 11.16 29.69
CA THR A 632 15.87 10.87 28.77
C THR A 632 16.34 10.95 27.34
N VAL A 633 15.90 10.01 26.51
CA VAL A 633 16.11 10.03 25.06
C VAL A 633 14.75 10.11 24.38
N LEU A 634 14.51 11.20 23.67
CA LEU A 634 13.30 11.43 22.91
C LEU A 634 13.60 11.20 21.43
N PHE A 635 13.01 10.15 20.84
CA PHE A 635 13.01 9.95 19.40
C PHE A 635 11.78 10.64 18.82
N LEU A 636 11.99 11.61 17.92
CA LEU A 636 10.95 12.38 17.24
C LEU A 636 11.00 12.06 15.75
N HIS A 637 9.98 11.39 15.23
CA HIS A 637 9.93 10.95 13.83
C HIS A 637 9.05 11.88 13.02
N MET A 638 9.68 12.63 12.08
CA MET A 638 9.06 13.69 11.30
C MET A 638 8.28 13.16 10.10
N MET A 639 7.30 13.94 9.65
CA MET A 639 6.73 13.85 8.30
C MET A 639 7.68 14.48 7.25
N GLY A 640 8.48 15.46 7.63
CA GLY A 640 9.53 16.07 6.83
C GLY A 640 9.08 16.58 5.46
N SER A 641 9.89 16.27 4.45
CA SER A 641 9.64 16.65 3.05
C SER A 641 8.98 15.54 2.24
N HIS A 642 8.16 14.67 2.87
CA HIS A 642 7.55 13.50 2.22
C HIS A 642 6.63 13.89 1.05
N GLY A 643 6.94 13.36 -0.14
CA GLY A 643 6.19 13.58 -1.38
C GLY A 643 4.99 12.65 -1.60
N PRO A 644 4.24 12.88 -2.68
CA PRO A 644 4.39 13.93 -3.70
C PRO A 644 3.83 15.31 -3.31
N ALA A 645 3.11 15.44 -2.21
CA ALA A 645 2.39 16.64 -1.82
C ALA A 645 3.29 17.63 -1.03
N TYR A 646 4.46 17.99 -1.57
CA TYR A 646 5.43 18.87 -0.88
C TYR A 646 4.85 20.21 -0.45
N SER A 647 3.93 20.78 -1.23
CA SER A 647 3.26 22.06 -0.91
C SER A 647 2.44 22.02 0.38
N LEU A 648 2.08 20.83 0.87
CA LEU A 648 1.38 20.63 2.14
C LEU A 648 2.33 20.48 3.34
N ARG A 649 3.65 20.37 3.10
CA ARG A 649 4.65 20.14 4.14
C ARG A 649 5.23 21.43 4.74
N SER A 650 4.76 22.59 4.31
CA SER A 650 5.18 23.91 4.82
C SER A 650 3.98 24.80 5.07
N ASP A 651 4.10 25.61 6.11
CA ASP A 651 3.09 26.61 6.46
C ASP A 651 3.18 27.82 5.53
N LYS A 652 2.04 28.46 5.24
CA LYS A 652 1.96 29.63 4.32
C LYS A 652 2.92 30.75 4.70
N GLU A 653 3.11 30.99 6.00
CA GLU A 653 3.96 32.06 6.51
C GLU A 653 5.46 31.84 6.26
N ARG A 654 5.88 30.60 5.96
CA ARG A 654 7.28 30.23 5.73
C ARG A 654 7.60 29.90 4.29
N LYS A 655 6.60 29.94 3.40
CA LYS A 655 6.79 29.79 1.96
C LYS A 655 7.50 31.00 1.39
N LEU A 656 8.64 30.77 0.77
CA LEU A 656 9.44 31.81 0.10
C LEU A 656 9.46 31.63 -1.41
N PHE A 657 9.39 30.37 -1.85
CA PHE A 657 9.58 30.01 -3.26
C PHE A 657 8.23 29.77 -3.93
N GLU A 658 7.89 30.54 -4.94
CA GLU A 658 6.65 30.46 -5.72
C GLU A 658 6.93 30.58 -7.22
N PRO A 659 6.06 30.02 -8.10
CA PRO A 659 4.88 29.22 -7.78
C PRO A 659 5.24 27.80 -7.30
N GLU A 660 4.39 27.20 -6.46
CA GLU A 660 4.53 25.81 -6.02
C GLU A 660 3.76 24.83 -6.91
N CYS A 661 4.27 23.61 -7.02
CA CYS A 661 3.49 22.49 -7.53
C CYS A 661 2.51 22.00 -6.46
N THR A 662 1.22 22.10 -6.74
CA THR A 662 0.14 21.64 -5.86
C THR A 662 -0.54 20.35 -6.38
N ASP A 663 -0.07 19.82 -7.52
CA ASP A 663 -0.58 18.59 -8.12
C ASP A 663 0.26 17.40 -7.64
N ALA A 664 -0.42 16.28 -7.29
CA ALA A 664 0.24 15.02 -6.95
C ALA A 664 0.98 14.39 -8.15
N ASP A 665 0.58 14.72 -9.38
CA ASP A 665 1.34 14.38 -10.58
C ASP A 665 2.44 15.43 -10.83
N LEU A 666 3.59 15.21 -10.23
CA LEU A 666 4.74 16.09 -10.32
C LEU A 666 5.20 16.39 -11.75
N LYS A 667 4.91 15.50 -12.71
CA LYS A 667 5.23 15.69 -14.14
C LYS A 667 4.28 16.69 -14.82
N SER A 668 3.13 16.99 -14.23
CA SER A 668 2.22 18.03 -14.73
C SER A 668 2.71 19.44 -14.42
N CYS A 669 3.60 19.55 -13.44
CA CYS A 669 4.19 20.79 -12.97
C CYS A 669 5.52 21.10 -13.68
N SER A 670 5.90 22.37 -13.70
CA SER A 670 7.26 22.73 -14.08
C SER A 670 8.26 22.20 -13.04
N ARG A 671 9.48 21.89 -13.48
CA ARG A 671 10.55 21.46 -12.56
C ARG A 671 10.80 22.51 -11.47
N GLU A 672 10.73 23.78 -11.82
CA GLU A 672 10.91 24.88 -10.89
C GLU A 672 9.84 24.88 -9.80
N SER A 673 8.56 24.72 -10.15
CA SER A 673 7.47 24.69 -9.17
C SER A 673 7.53 23.45 -8.25
N VAL A 674 8.02 22.30 -8.73
CA VAL A 674 8.29 21.13 -7.89
C VAL A 674 9.42 21.44 -6.90
N MET A 675 10.51 22.02 -7.38
CA MET A 675 11.62 22.45 -6.52
C MET A 675 11.19 23.51 -5.51
N ASN A 676 10.36 24.46 -5.88
CA ASN A 676 9.84 25.50 -4.98
C ASN A 676 9.05 24.90 -3.83
N ALA A 677 8.13 23.99 -4.12
CA ALA A 677 7.33 23.30 -3.10
C ALA A 677 8.22 22.47 -2.15
N TYR A 678 9.20 21.76 -2.71
CA TYR A 678 10.14 20.96 -1.92
C TYR A 678 11.07 21.84 -1.06
N ASP A 679 11.65 22.89 -1.60
CA ASP A 679 12.52 23.80 -0.88
C ASP A 679 11.78 24.54 0.26
N ASN A 680 10.49 24.86 0.09
CA ASN A 680 9.65 25.37 1.16
C ASN A 680 9.45 24.34 2.28
N SER A 681 9.34 23.04 1.98
CA SER A 681 9.27 22.00 3.00
C SER A 681 10.58 21.83 3.78
N VAL A 682 11.72 22.03 3.11
CA VAL A 682 13.04 22.07 3.78
C VAL A 682 13.15 23.28 4.70
N ARG A 683 12.59 24.45 4.32
CA ARG A 683 12.50 25.63 5.20
C ARG A 683 11.63 25.39 6.43
N GLU A 684 10.58 24.58 6.31
CA GLU A 684 9.78 24.16 7.47
C GLU A 684 10.61 23.30 8.44
N THR A 685 11.39 22.36 7.91
CA THR A 685 12.34 21.56 8.70
C THR A 685 13.37 22.46 9.42
N ASP A 686 13.93 23.44 8.74
CA ASP A 686 14.84 24.44 9.33
C ASP A 686 14.19 25.17 10.51
N TYR A 687 12.96 25.67 10.31
CA TYR A 687 12.19 26.36 11.36
C TYR A 687 11.95 25.47 12.59
N VAL A 688 11.52 24.23 12.37
CA VAL A 688 11.22 23.29 13.47
C VAL A 688 12.48 22.98 14.26
N LEU A 689 13.57 22.60 13.59
CA LEU A 689 14.85 22.30 14.22
C LEU A 689 15.41 23.50 15.01
N ALA A 690 15.44 24.66 14.38
CA ALA A 690 15.94 25.87 15.04
C ALA A 690 15.08 26.27 16.25
N SER A 691 13.77 26.11 16.17
CA SER A 691 12.86 26.40 17.29
C SER A 691 13.04 25.42 18.45
N LEU A 692 13.24 24.12 18.18
CA LEU A 692 13.54 23.11 19.20
C LEU A 692 14.89 23.41 19.87
N ILE A 693 15.91 23.76 19.09
CA ILE A 693 17.23 24.13 19.64
C ILE A 693 17.14 25.38 20.53
N ARG A 694 16.40 26.41 20.12
CA ARG A 694 16.18 27.62 20.94
C ARG A 694 15.47 27.26 22.25
N MET A 695 14.43 26.44 22.20
CA MET A 695 13.73 25.97 23.40
C MET A 695 14.65 25.19 24.36
N LEU A 696 15.50 24.30 23.83
CA LEU A 696 16.50 23.58 24.63
C LEU A 696 17.56 24.52 25.19
N LYS A 697 17.96 25.54 24.43
CA LYS A 697 18.90 26.58 24.88
C LYS A 697 18.33 27.41 26.05
N ASP A 698 17.05 27.77 25.98
CA ASP A 698 16.38 28.56 27.03
C ASP A 698 16.28 27.78 28.34
N THR A 699 16.30 26.46 28.30
CA THR A 699 16.31 25.60 29.54
C THR A 699 17.71 25.22 30.01
N SER A 700 18.80 25.72 29.40
CA SER A 700 20.18 25.32 29.70
C SER A 700 20.63 25.61 31.16
N GLY A 701 19.94 26.51 31.87
CA GLY A 701 20.19 26.77 33.29
C GLY A 701 19.83 25.59 34.22
N SER A 702 18.87 24.74 33.81
CA SER A 702 18.30 23.66 34.60
C SER A 702 18.41 22.28 33.98
N ILE A 703 18.56 22.18 32.67
CA ILE A 703 18.54 20.92 31.91
C ILE A 703 19.83 20.82 31.06
N ASP A 704 20.49 19.67 31.11
CA ASP A 704 21.57 19.28 30.20
C ASP A 704 20.92 18.74 28.91
N SER A 705 21.12 19.39 27.78
CA SER A 705 20.40 19.06 26.58
C SER A 705 21.25 18.96 25.32
N ALA A 706 20.93 17.97 24.47
CA ALA A 706 21.50 17.81 23.16
C ALA A 706 20.40 17.43 22.14
N LEU A 707 20.64 17.75 20.87
CA LEU A 707 19.79 17.39 19.74
C LEU A 707 20.67 16.82 18.62
N VAL A 708 20.25 15.68 18.08
CA VAL A 708 20.77 15.07 16.85
C VAL A 708 19.64 14.99 15.86
N TYR A 709 19.80 15.60 14.70
CA TYR A 709 18.90 15.45 13.56
C TYR A 709 19.62 14.73 12.43
N VAL A 710 18.96 13.80 11.76
CA VAL A 710 19.41 13.20 10.51
C VAL A 710 18.19 12.73 9.72
N SER A 711 18.16 13.00 8.41
CA SER A 711 17.11 12.47 7.55
C SER A 711 17.35 10.99 7.27
N ASP A 712 16.31 10.22 7.14
CA ASP A 712 16.39 8.79 6.87
C ASP A 712 16.83 8.48 5.43
N HIS A 713 16.35 9.22 4.43
CA HIS A 713 16.81 9.20 3.03
C HIS A 713 16.53 10.56 2.36
N GLY A 714 16.96 10.69 1.11
CA GLY A 714 16.69 11.86 0.30
C GLY A 714 15.57 11.63 -0.73
N GLU A 715 15.47 12.55 -1.71
CA GLU A 715 14.35 12.62 -2.65
C GLU A 715 14.81 13.03 -4.05
N SER A 716 14.23 12.42 -5.09
CA SER A 716 14.41 12.82 -6.48
C SER A 716 13.29 13.75 -6.93
N LEU A 717 13.63 14.88 -7.54
CA LEU A 717 12.69 15.91 -8.02
C LEU A 717 12.70 16.04 -9.54
N GLY A 718 12.86 14.90 -10.25
CA GLY A 718 12.87 14.84 -11.72
C GLY A 718 14.27 14.70 -12.32
N GLU A 719 15.31 14.46 -11.52
CA GLU A 719 16.63 14.14 -12.02
C GLU A 719 16.60 12.83 -12.82
N GLY A 720 17.06 12.89 -14.08
CA GLY A 720 16.96 11.73 -15.00
C GLY A 720 15.52 11.23 -15.23
N GLY A 721 14.50 12.08 -15.00
CA GLY A 721 13.08 11.70 -15.09
C GLY A 721 12.57 10.89 -13.90
N LEU A 722 13.38 10.72 -12.84
CA LEU A 722 13.02 10.04 -11.60
C LEU A 722 12.43 11.04 -10.61
N TYR A 723 11.29 10.71 -10.05
CA TYR A 723 10.63 11.46 -8.99
C TYR A 723 10.47 10.57 -7.76
N LEU A 724 10.36 11.18 -6.59
CA LEU A 724 10.17 10.50 -5.32
C LEU A 724 11.42 9.67 -4.91
N HIS A 725 11.24 8.75 -4.00
CA HIS A 725 12.27 7.92 -3.39
C HIS A 725 12.03 6.41 -3.64
N GLY A 726 12.81 5.53 -2.99
CA GLY A 726 12.63 4.08 -3.09
C GLY A 726 13.32 3.43 -4.28
N ALA A 727 14.20 4.14 -4.99
CA ALA A 727 15.05 3.50 -5.99
C ALA A 727 15.94 2.44 -5.34
N PRO A 728 16.22 1.30 -6.00
CA PRO A 728 17.15 0.32 -5.46
C PRO A 728 18.49 0.97 -5.12
N TYR A 729 19.02 0.74 -3.93
CA TYR A 729 20.17 1.45 -3.39
C TYR A 729 21.40 1.47 -4.33
N TRP A 730 21.67 0.34 -4.99
CA TRP A 730 22.81 0.19 -5.90
C TRP A 730 22.73 1.05 -7.18
N MET A 731 21.56 1.65 -7.48
CA MET A 731 21.32 2.53 -8.63
C MET A 731 20.72 3.87 -8.24
N ALA A 732 20.43 4.06 -6.96
CA ALA A 732 19.81 5.27 -6.48
C ALA A 732 20.74 6.48 -6.74
N PRO A 733 20.18 7.60 -7.21
CA PRO A 733 20.94 8.82 -7.34
C PRO A 733 21.33 9.36 -5.97
N LYS A 734 22.35 10.22 -5.94
CA LYS A 734 22.82 10.84 -4.69
C LYS A 734 21.73 11.65 -3.97
N GLU A 735 20.80 12.19 -4.72
CA GLU A 735 19.64 12.91 -4.21
C GLU A 735 18.78 12.04 -3.29
N GLN A 736 18.83 10.69 -3.42
CA GLN A 736 18.13 9.75 -2.54
C GLN A 736 19.02 9.15 -1.43
N THR A 737 20.36 9.21 -1.59
CA THR A 737 21.28 8.53 -0.68
C THR A 737 22.17 9.46 0.14
N GLU A 738 22.23 10.76 -0.19
CA GLU A 738 22.98 11.75 0.58
C GLU A 738 22.01 12.67 1.32
N VAL A 739 22.11 12.68 2.66
CA VAL A 739 21.21 13.41 3.57
C VAL A 739 21.98 14.31 4.52
N PRO A 740 21.39 15.38 5.06
CA PRO A 740 22.03 16.21 6.07
C PRO A 740 21.88 15.63 7.49
N MET A 741 22.85 15.96 8.36
CA MET A 741 22.78 15.71 9.78
C MET A 741 23.18 16.98 10.54
N VAL A 742 22.52 17.24 11.68
CA VAL A 742 22.77 18.39 12.55
C VAL A 742 22.93 17.91 13.99
N LEU A 743 23.97 18.38 14.67
CA LEU A 743 24.15 18.18 16.11
C LEU A 743 24.20 19.53 16.81
N TRP A 744 23.54 19.59 17.94
CA TRP A 744 23.61 20.71 18.87
C TRP A 744 23.61 20.17 20.33
N MET A 745 24.36 20.84 21.20
CA MET A 745 24.32 20.55 22.63
C MET A 745 24.70 21.78 23.45
N ASN A 746 24.18 21.87 24.67
CA ASN A 746 24.59 22.93 25.58
C ASN A 746 25.86 22.51 26.36
N SER A 747 26.56 23.48 26.95
CA SER A 747 27.79 23.25 27.73
C SER A 747 27.57 22.35 28.92
N GLY A 748 26.37 22.32 29.48
CA GLY A 748 26.00 21.41 30.55
C GLY A 748 26.05 19.96 30.11
N PHE A 749 25.48 19.64 28.97
CA PHE A 749 25.53 18.30 28.39
C PHE A 749 26.96 17.87 28.06
N GLU A 750 27.73 18.79 27.40
CA GLU A 750 29.15 18.53 27.09
C GLU A 750 29.94 18.18 28.37
N LYS A 751 29.74 18.92 29.42
CA LYS A 751 30.42 18.70 30.73
C LYS A 751 29.96 17.38 31.39
N THR A 752 28.66 17.15 31.47
CA THR A 752 28.08 15.97 32.14
C THR A 752 28.51 14.67 31.48
N PHE A 753 28.51 14.62 30.14
CA PHE A 753 28.89 13.42 29.43
C PHE A 753 30.33 13.42 28.88
N GLY A 754 31.13 14.46 29.21
CA GLY A 754 32.54 14.53 28.85
C GLY A 754 32.80 14.68 27.35
N ILE A 755 31.90 15.33 26.62
CA ILE A 755 32.00 15.49 25.16
C ILE A 755 33.04 16.55 24.79
N ASN A 756 33.98 16.18 23.95
CA ASN A 756 34.94 17.12 23.37
C ASN A 756 34.41 17.65 22.03
N ARG A 757 33.87 18.88 22.06
CA ARG A 757 33.27 19.51 20.89
C ARG A 757 34.25 19.64 19.71
N SER A 758 35.46 20.04 19.92
CA SER A 758 36.45 20.20 18.84
C SER A 758 36.80 18.87 18.17
N LYS A 759 36.84 17.77 18.93
CA LYS A 759 37.05 16.43 18.41
C LYS A 759 35.85 15.98 17.58
N LEU A 760 34.63 16.22 18.08
CA LEU A 760 33.40 15.93 17.38
C LEU A 760 33.30 16.70 16.05
N GLU A 761 33.61 18.00 16.03
CA GLU A 761 33.65 18.83 14.81
C GLU A 761 34.69 18.29 13.79
N LYS A 762 35.86 17.88 14.27
CA LYS A 762 36.90 17.27 13.41
C LYS A 762 36.40 15.97 12.77
N ASN A 763 35.79 15.09 13.56
CA ASN A 763 35.30 13.80 13.07
C ASN A 763 34.09 14.00 12.13
N ALA A 764 33.22 14.96 12.42
CA ALA A 764 32.07 15.36 11.59
C ALA A 764 32.46 15.89 10.20
N ALA A 765 33.70 16.41 10.04
CA ALA A 765 34.23 16.83 8.75
C ALA A 765 34.68 15.67 7.85
N GLY A 766 34.74 14.45 8.37
CA GLY A 766 35.11 13.24 7.63
C GLY A 766 33.93 12.65 6.83
N ARG A 767 34.14 11.43 6.32
CA ARG A 767 33.03 10.65 5.74
C ARG A 767 32.10 10.14 6.85
N VAL A 768 30.83 10.52 6.79
CA VAL A 768 29.80 10.13 7.74
C VAL A 768 28.73 9.31 7.02
N THR A 769 28.26 8.25 7.65
CA THR A 769 27.18 7.38 7.17
C THR A 769 26.14 7.24 8.28
N HIS A 770 24.98 6.65 7.99
CA HIS A 770 23.99 6.33 9.04
C HIS A 770 24.51 5.37 10.10
N GLU A 771 25.56 4.58 9.84
CA GLU A 771 26.23 3.74 10.83
C GLU A 771 26.79 4.54 12.00
N ASN A 772 27.22 5.78 11.72
CA ASN A 772 27.70 6.67 12.78
C ASN A 772 26.61 7.05 13.78
N LEU A 773 25.33 7.10 13.39
CA LEU A 773 24.26 7.50 14.30
C LEU A 773 24.18 6.58 15.53
N TYR A 774 24.12 5.25 15.31
CA TYR A 774 24.01 4.28 16.40
C TYR A 774 25.15 4.43 17.40
N HIS A 775 26.37 4.50 16.93
CA HIS A 775 27.58 4.57 17.77
C HIS A 775 27.77 5.94 18.42
N THR A 776 27.44 7.02 17.71
CA THR A 776 27.51 8.39 18.24
C THR A 776 26.48 8.62 19.36
N VAL A 777 25.27 8.08 19.24
CA VAL A 777 24.27 8.16 20.33
C VAL A 777 24.73 7.40 21.56
N LEU A 778 25.37 6.22 21.40
CA LEU A 778 25.98 5.50 22.51
C LEU A 778 27.11 6.30 23.15
N GLY A 779 27.97 6.94 22.35
CA GLY A 779 29.06 7.80 22.82
C GLY A 779 28.58 9.05 23.54
N LEU A 780 27.58 9.76 22.99
CA LEU A 780 26.96 10.96 23.59
C LEU A 780 26.42 10.70 25.00
N LEU A 781 25.93 9.49 25.26
CA LEU A 781 25.37 9.10 26.55
C LEU A 781 26.34 8.26 27.42
N ASN A 782 27.55 8.02 26.96
CA ASN A 782 28.52 7.13 27.62
C ASN A 782 27.93 5.75 27.93
N VAL A 783 27.26 5.14 26.98
CA VAL A 783 26.70 3.80 27.13
C VAL A 783 27.80 2.75 26.91
N LYS A 784 28.05 1.94 27.91
CA LYS A 784 28.92 0.76 27.78
C LYS A 784 28.11 -0.36 27.11
N SER A 785 28.57 -0.79 25.95
CA SER A 785 27.95 -1.89 25.19
C SER A 785 29.00 -2.67 24.40
N THR A 786 28.77 -3.97 24.27
CA THR A 786 29.60 -4.87 23.46
C THR A 786 29.42 -4.62 21.97
N THR A 787 28.34 -3.91 21.57
CA THR A 787 28.05 -3.53 20.21
C THR A 787 28.68 -2.21 19.78
N TYR A 788 29.30 -1.47 20.75
CA TYR A 788 29.91 -0.18 20.47
C TYR A 788 31.20 -0.33 19.65
N VAL A 789 31.29 0.41 18.54
CA VAL A 789 32.47 0.47 17.68
C VAL A 789 32.99 1.91 17.65
N PRO A 790 34.18 2.19 18.31
CA PRO A 790 34.70 3.56 18.45
C PRO A 790 34.93 4.29 17.14
N THR A 791 35.27 3.57 16.05
CA THR A 791 35.54 4.18 14.74
C THR A 791 34.31 4.78 14.05
N TYR A 792 33.11 4.39 14.45
CA TYR A 792 31.86 4.97 13.98
C TYR A 792 31.29 6.03 14.92
N ASP A 793 31.87 6.23 16.10
CA ASP A 793 31.45 7.26 17.04
C ASP A 793 32.11 8.60 16.72
N LEU A 794 31.31 9.60 16.37
CA LEU A 794 31.80 10.95 16.08
C LEU A 794 32.38 11.66 17.32
N THR A 795 32.02 11.22 18.53
CA THR A 795 32.53 11.79 19.78
C THR A 795 33.89 11.22 20.20
N HIS A 796 34.29 10.07 19.61
CA HIS A 796 35.52 9.33 19.95
C HIS A 796 36.64 9.76 18.98
#